data_afe394d6d9e9ea4a64e3084eb5acec5b
#
_entry.id   afe394d6d9e9ea4a64e3084eb5acec5b
#
_cell.length_a   1.000
_cell.length_b   1.000
_cell.length_c   1.000
_cell.angle_alpha   90.00
_cell.angle_beta   90.00
_cell.angle_gamma   90.00
#
_symmetry.space_group_name_H-M   'P 1'
#
loop_
_entity.id
_entity.type
_entity.pdbx_description
1 polymer ?
#
loop_
_entity_poly.entity_id
_entity_poly.type
_entity_poly.pdbx_seq_one_letter_code
_entity_poly.pdbx_strand_id
1 'polypeptide(L)'
;MTTDSPTTSPSASGHVTIVFTSDWGVSTGVGQAGRTHSTIERSNNKPVVRGTVITGVLREQAMLAAKALDGPTKENDEGKWTNFALWLFGQDPDGEQGSTPHPRHILFTDATPASSIPIHDTVSLSIDPTTGTARNQFLRFTERAAAGVLTGTFTLIDEAGAELSDPATIEAAHFLLGGAGLMVRGIGSGRSGGDGECTMAVSDKGYTKTDLQDEKAADALTRILENRDNDDSPTYSSADVKTVADHLRGRVQESLQRRVRESSQMVPDLPKDLPKDSPQDIEIRNSQQSESGHTTWYETSLDIVLESPVVSYEVPFSNEVRSLDFLRGTVLVPWLHGLLRKNYPGNALVNSAIVSGDLRVSDALPVYKELAGLPVPFVLENEKVPEDKQDDKQPCTLFNRHIPIDDQVCGDHTIPTRGSYLFVKSIGAPVTGWIGKPSLIGRQSTAINSETGAAKDGQLFLVRALPAGLKLRASVVVSERLLSVLRGTDATSVASPLTLDLGIAEQPAFLGSRKLTGTFGRARCTVDSTFTEVGSTPPPVEGPVTDEGTQASSCEPTEVVSLWFTSDVLARSSALGLGGSVEDLELAFRRANVPVTVVQESLDQDSGDKNRKRILSAIRHRRVDSWSPRDNAPRATRLAIQAGSVVQVRVSPDDLGALETLGHIGVGELTPQGYGRFLVDSPILAKATLPLFTTKSMSFTASTEAAS
;
A
#
# COMPACT_ATOMS: atom_id res chain seq x y z
N MET A 1 -22.07 22.44 -44.46
CA MET A 1 -21.88 21.06 -43.95
C MET A 1 -20.79 21.13 -42.93
N THR A 2 -21.17 21.32 -41.68
CA THR A 2 -20.29 21.35 -40.52
C THR A 2 -20.15 19.90 -40.04
N THR A 3 -18.96 19.36 -40.18
CA THR A 3 -18.59 18.04 -39.66
C THR A 3 -18.53 18.12 -38.13
N ASP A 4 -19.55 17.57 -37.47
CA ASP A 4 -19.54 17.30 -36.05
C ASP A 4 -18.35 16.35 -35.75
N SER A 5 -17.38 16.87 -35.03
CA SER A 5 -16.33 16.04 -34.40
C SER A 5 -17.02 15.20 -33.31
N PRO A 6 -16.72 13.91 -33.16
CA PRO A 6 -17.30 13.09 -32.11
C PRO A 6 -16.90 13.68 -30.74
N THR A 7 -17.87 14.05 -29.94
CA THR A 7 -17.71 14.43 -28.55
C THR A 7 -17.19 13.19 -27.79
N THR A 8 -15.88 13.13 -27.59
CA THR A 8 -15.26 12.13 -26.72
C THR A 8 -15.77 12.41 -25.30
N SER A 9 -16.33 11.40 -24.64
CA SER A 9 -16.73 11.46 -23.24
C SER A 9 -15.55 11.94 -22.37
N PRO A 10 -15.80 12.81 -21.38
CA PRO A 10 -14.74 13.32 -20.53
C PRO A 10 -14.06 12.18 -19.76
N SER A 11 -12.73 12.22 -19.65
CA SER A 11 -11.95 11.22 -18.94
C SER A 11 -11.95 11.46 -17.42
N ALA A 12 -12.10 10.41 -16.61
CA ALA A 12 -11.95 10.49 -15.16
C ALA A 12 -10.51 10.83 -14.71
N SER A 13 -9.55 10.71 -15.60
CA SER A 13 -8.14 11.04 -15.35
C SER A 13 -7.72 12.25 -16.18
N GLY A 14 -6.78 13.04 -15.63
CA GLY A 14 -6.25 14.21 -16.32
C GLY A 14 -4.85 14.59 -15.81
N HIS A 15 -4.38 15.74 -16.23
CA HIS A 15 -3.02 16.22 -16.02
C HIS A 15 -3.00 17.52 -15.21
N VAL A 16 -1.97 17.65 -14.37
CA VAL A 16 -1.62 18.88 -13.69
C VAL A 16 -0.26 19.35 -14.21
N THR A 17 -0.23 20.54 -14.79
CA THR A 17 1.01 21.17 -15.25
C THR A 17 1.29 22.39 -14.38
N ILE A 18 2.47 22.43 -13.75
CA ILE A 18 2.92 23.54 -12.92
C ILE A 18 4.12 24.18 -13.59
N VAL A 19 4.02 25.46 -13.90
CA VAL A 19 5.12 26.24 -14.48
C VAL A 19 5.58 27.25 -13.43
N PHE A 20 6.72 27.01 -12.81
CA PHE A 20 7.35 27.94 -11.88
C PHE A 20 8.11 29.01 -12.64
N THR A 21 7.79 30.28 -12.38
CA THR A 21 8.42 31.45 -12.99
C THR A 21 9.54 32.04 -12.13
N SER A 22 9.65 31.58 -10.88
CA SER A 22 10.72 31.94 -9.93
C SER A 22 11.33 30.68 -9.33
N ASP A 23 12.40 30.85 -8.57
CA ASP A 23 12.96 29.78 -7.73
C ASP A 23 11.92 29.27 -6.76
N TRP A 24 11.94 27.97 -6.49
CA TRP A 24 10.92 27.33 -5.67
C TRP A 24 11.51 26.20 -4.81
N GLY A 25 10.78 25.84 -3.77
CA GLY A 25 11.15 24.68 -2.94
C GLY A 25 10.03 24.26 -2.01
N VAL A 26 9.72 22.97 -2.06
CA VAL A 26 8.90 22.30 -1.04
C VAL A 26 9.89 21.67 -0.07
N SER A 27 9.95 22.24 1.15
CA SER A 27 10.93 21.83 2.16
C SER A 27 10.62 20.43 2.71
N THR A 28 11.67 19.62 2.91
CA THR A 28 11.57 18.35 3.65
C THR A 28 11.40 18.56 5.17
N GLY A 29 11.67 19.76 5.68
CA GLY A 29 11.77 20.04 7.10
C GLY A 29 13.08 19.57 7.73
N VAL A 30 14.00 18.99 6.95
CA VAL A 30 15.32 18.51 7.42
C VAL A 30 16.43 19.20 6.67
N GLY A 31 17.49 19.56 7.37
CA GLY A 31 18.73 20.06 6.79
C GLY A 31 19.75 18.96 6.57
N GLN A 32 20.81 19.28 5.84
CA GLN A 32 22.00 18.46 5.70
C GLN A 32 23.09 19.03 6.60
N ALA A 33 23.58 18.22 7.55
CA ALA A 33 24.60 18.65 8.50
C ALA A 33 25.85 19.23 7.78
N GLY A 34 26.25 20.44 8.21
CA GLY A 34 27.40 21.15 7.66
C GLY A 34 27.19 21.82 6.29
N ARG A 35 26.00 21.71 5.69
CA ARG A 35 25.72 22.32 4.38
C ARG A 35 24.48 23.19 4.36
N THR A 36 23.29 22.63 4.62
CA THR A 36 22.03 23.37 4.50
C THR A 36 21.12 23.15 5.70
N HIS A 37 20.37 24.18 6.08
CA HIS A 37 19.39 24.11 7.17
C HIS A 37 18.06 23.48 6.72
N SER A 38 17.77 23.53 5.42
CA SER A 38 16.58 22.94 4.83
C SER A 38 16.84 22.48 3.39
N THR A 39 16.56 21.21 3.14
CA THR A 39 16.61 20.61 1.80
C THR A 39 15.22 20.61 1.17
N ILE A 40 15.16 20.51 -0.16
CA ILE A 40 13.91 20.37 -0.90
C ILE A 40 13.55 18.90 -1.11
N GLU A 41 12.25 18.65 -1.28
CA GLU A 41 11.72 17.33 -1.61
C GLU A 41 12.21 16.84 -2.97
N ARG A 42 12.66 15.57 -3.02
CA ARG A 42 13.19 14.93 -4.23
C ARG A 42 12.59 13.55 -4.43
N SER A 43 12.49 13.16 -5.71
CA SER A 43 12.24 11.80 -6.15
C SER A 43 13.25 11.46 -7.24
N ASN A 44 13.98 10.35 -7.09
CA ASN A 44 15.07 9.98 -8.01
C ASN A 44 16.06 11.14 -8.27
N ASN A 45 16.45 11.83 -7.21
CA ASN A 45 17.33 13.00 -7.20
C ASN A 45 16.80 14.25 -7.93
N LYS A 46 15.55 14.25 -8.43
CA LYS A 46 14.89 15.39 -9.07
C LYS A 46 13.95 16.09 -8.08
N PRO A 47 13.85 17.44 -8.10
CA PRO A 47 12.95 18.18 -7.21
C PRO A 47 11.50 17.86 -7.56
N VAL A 48 10.61 17.73 -6.57
CA VAL A 48 9.21 17.35 -6.80
C VAL A 48 8.26 18.20 -5.97
N VAL A 49 7.04 18.39 -6.50
CA VAL A 49 5.90 18.88 -5.73
C VAL A 49 5.01 17.69 -5.40
N ARG A 50 4.84 17.40 -4.11
CA ARG A 50 4.05 16.28 -3.63
C ARG A 50 2.59 16.41 -4.02
N GLY A 51 1.93 15.30 -4.35
CA GLY A 51 0.50 15.26 -4.60
C GLY A 51 -0.33 15.78 -3.42
N THR A 52 0.14 15.65 -2.18
CA THR A 52 -0.50 16.26 -1.00
C THR A 52 -0.43 17.78 -1.01
N VAL A 53 0.67 18.37 -1.47
CA VAL A 53 0.80 19.82 -1.61
C VAL A 53 -0.14 20.33 -2.69
N ILE A 54 -0.18 19.63 -3.84
CA ILE A 54 -1.12 19.92 -4.93
C ILE A 54 -2.57 19.86 -4.43
N THR A 55 -2.92 18.79 -3.70
CA THR A 55 -4.25 18.63 -3.12
C THR A 55 -4.61 19.78 -2.19
N GLY A 56 -3.71 20.16 -1.28
CA GLY A 56 -3.96 21.23 -0.31
C GLY A 56 -4.18 22.59 -0.98
N VAL A 57 -3.31 22.93 -1.92
CA VAL A 57 -3.39 24.19 -2.66
C VAL A 57 -4.65 24.25 -3.54
N LEU A 58 -4.95 23.17 -4.27
CA LEU A 58 -6.15 23.11 -5.12
C LEU A 58 -7.43 23.09 -4.29
N ARG A 59 -7.47 22.40 -3.15
CA ARG A 59 -8.63 22.39 -2.24
C ARG A 59 -8.96 23.81 -1.78
N GLU A 60 -7.96 24.58 -1.31
CA GLU A 60 -8.14 25.96 -0.89
C GLU A 60 -8.75 26.81 -2.00
N GLN A 61 -8.20 26.74 -3.21
CA GLN A 61 -8.68 27.53 -4.33
C GLN A 61 -10.02 27.04 -4.87
N ALA A 62 -10.28 25.73 -4.85
CA ALA A 62 -11.57 25.16 -5.26
C ALA A 62 -12.70 25.57 -4.33
N MET A 63 -12.45 25.64 -3.01
CA MET A 63 -13.44 26.14 -2.06
C MET A 63 -13.77 27.63 -2.29
N LEU A 64 -12.76 28.44 -2.61
CA LEU A 64 -12.98 29.85 -2.97
C LEU A 64 -13.76 29.99 -4.29
N ALA A 65 -13.40 29.20 -5.30
CA ALA A 65 -14.09 29.19 -6.59
C ALA A 65 -15.55 28.72 -6.43
N ALA A 66 -15.78 27.65 -5.66
CA ALA A 66 -17.10 27.09 -5.38
C ALA A 66 -18.02 28.14 -4.71
N LYS A 67 -17.52 28.81 -3.66
CA LYS A 67 -18.27 29.90 -3.01
C LYS A 67 -18.61 31.04 -3.96
N ALA A 68 -17.69 31.38 -4.87
CA ALA A 68 -17.95 32.40 -5.87
C ALA A 68 -19.01 31.98 -6.89
N LEU A 69 -19.04 30.67 -7.26
CA LEU A 69 -20.04 30.11 -8.18
C LEU A 69 -21.43 29.98 -7.54
N ASP A 70 -21.48 29.69 -6.23
CA ASP A 70 -22.76 29.61 -5.50
C ASP A 70 -23.40 30.99 -5.30
N GLY A 71 -22.60 32.05 -5.28
CA GLY A 71 -23.07 33.40 -4.97
C GLY A 71 -23.54 33.56 -3.50
N PRO A 72 -24.34 34.61 -3.19
CA PRO A 72 -24.83 34.83 -1.83
C PRO A 72 -25.88 33.75 -1.49
N THR A 73 -25.53 32.85 -0.56
CA THR A 73 -26.43 31.80 -0.04
C THR A 73 -27.20 32.30 1.20
N LYS A 74 -28.37 31.71 1.47
CA LYS A 74 -29.13 31.95 2.70
C LYS A 74 -28.41 31.37 3.91
N GLU A 75 -28.60 31.97 5.09
CA GLU A 75 -28.13 31.41 6.36
C GLU A 75 -28.56 29.94 6.47
N ASN A 76 -27.60 29.00 6.66
CA ASN A 76 -27.73 27.54 6.71
C ASN A 76 -27.92 26.78 5.38
N ASP A 77 -27.70 27.39 4.21
CA ASP A 77 -27.68 26.68 2.93
C ASP A 77 -26.24 26.70 2.38
N GLU A 78 -25.52 25.58 2.52
CA GLU A 78 -24.27 25.41 1.79
C GLU A 78 -24.59 25.29 0.31
N GLY A 79 -23.99 26.14 -0.52
CA GLY A 79 -24.24 26.16 -1.96
C GLY A 79 -23.90 24.84 -2.63
N LYS A 80 -24.49 24.57 -3.77
CA LYS A 80 -24.28 23.30 -4.49
C LYS A 80 -22.81 23.06 -4.88
N TRP A 81 -22.10 24.09 -5.33
CA TRP A 81 -20.69 24.01 -5.68
C TRP A 81 -19.80 23.81 -4.45
N THR A 82 -20.13 24.43 -3.33
CA THR A 82 -19.43 24.24 -2.06
C THR A 82 -19.54 22.79 -1.59
N ASN A 83 -20.74 22.21 -1.63
CA ASN A 83 -20.98 20.80 -1.31
C ASN A 83 -20.24 19.88 -2.28
N PHE A 84 -20.20 20.21 -3.57
CA PHE A 84 -19.45 19.46 -4.56
C PHE A 84 -17.95 19.51 -4.30
N ALA A 85 -17.39 20.65 -3.93
CA ALA A 85 -15.98 20.79 -3.56
C ALA A 85 -15.64 19.98 -2.31
N LEU A 86 -16.51 19.98 -1.28
CA LEU A 86 -16.35 19.17 -0.07
C LEU A 86 -16.38 17.67 -0.40
N TRP A 87 -17.32 17.24 -1.25
CA TRP A 87 -17.37 15.85 -1.74
C TRP A 87 -16.08 15.50 -2.50
N LEU A 88 -15.62 16.35 -3.42
CA LEU A 88 -14.45 16.09 -4.26
C LEU A 88 -13.15 15.96 -3.44
N PHE A 89 -12.92 16.86 -2.47
CA PHE A 89 -11.69 16.93 -1.68
C PHE A 89 -11.79 16.21 -0.33
N GLY A 90 -12.98 15.75 0.06
CA GLY A 90 -13.25 15.14 1.35
C GLY A 90 -13.38 16.16 2.48
N GLN A 91 -14.00 15.75 3.56
CA GLN A 91 -14.21 16.56 4.76
C GLN A 91 -13.75 15.80 5.99
N ASP A 92 -12.96 16.45 6.85
CA ASP A 92 -12.69 15.93 8.19
C ASP A 92 -13.93 16.11 9.07
N PRO A 93 -14.26 15.19 9.95
CA PRO A 93 -15.36 15.36 10.88
C PRO A 93 -15.07 16.53 11.82
N ASP A 94 -16.05 17.41 12.00
CA ASP A 94 -16.01 18.55 12.92
C ASP A 94 -16.03 18.08 14.37
N GLY A 95 -14.98 17.43 14.87
CA GLY A 95 -14.73 17.16 16.28
C GLY A 95 -15.84 16.43 17.07
N GLU A 96 -17.00 16.16 16.51
CA GLU A 96 -18.08 15.44 17.15
C GLU A 96 -17.77 13.93 17.20
N GLN A 97 -17.84 13.37 18.41
CA GLN A 97 -17.65 11.92 18.62
C GLN A 97 -18.65 11.14 17.76
N GLY A 98 -18.13 10.36 16.81
CA GLY A 98 -18.93 9.43 16.00
C GLY A 98 -19.16 9.85 14.56
N SER A 99 -18.74 11.04 14.11
CA SER A 99 -18.77 11.39 12.69
C SER A 99 -17.63 10.67 11.95
N THR A 100 -17.97 10.00 10.85
CA THR A 100 -16.98 9.39 9.96
C THR A 100 -16.44 10.44 8.99
N PRO A 101 -15.11 10.48 8.73
CA PRO A 101 -14.57 11.39 7.73
C PRO A 101 -15.13 11.03 6.36
N HIS A 102 -15.57 12.03 5.59
CA HIS A 102 -15.96 11.83 4.21
C HIS A 102 -14.70 11.63 3.36
N PRO A 103 -14.57 10.49 2.64
CA PRO A 103 -13.43 10.26 1.76
C PRO A 103 -13.46 11.28 0.61
N ARG A 104 -12.28 11.62 0.10
CA ARG A 104 -12.19 12.42 -1.12
C ARG A 104 -12.33 11.54 -2.36
N HIS A 105 -12.79 12.16 -3.43
CA HIS A 105 -13.02 11.52 -4.72
C HIS A 105 -12.01 11.94 -5.80
N ILE A 106 -10.91 12.59 -5.40
CA ILE A 106 -9.83 12.98 -6.28
C ILE A 106 -8.46 12.61 -5.70
N LEU A 107 -7.56 12.18 -6.55
CA LEU A 107 -6.20 11.76 -6.21
C LEU A 107 -5.21 12.44 -7.14
N PHE A 108 -4.13 13.00 -6.59
CA PHE A 108 -3.06 13.61 -7.35
C PHE A 108 -1.77 12.81 -7.21
N THR A 109 -1.04 12.62 -8.30
CA THR A 109 0.34 12.15 -8.24
C THR A 109 1.28 13.27 -7.81
N ASP A 110 2.52 12.91 -7.42
CA ASP A 110 3.58 13.90 -7.31
C ASP A 110 3.83 14.51 -8.70
N ALA A 111 4.01 15.83 -8.77
CA ALA A 111 4.45 16.49 -10.00
C ALA A 111 5.96 16.47 -10.07
N THR A 112 6.48 15.93 -11.16
CA THR A 112 7.90 15.75 -11.44
C THR A 112 8.35 16.65 -12.59
N PRO A 113 9.62 17.08 -12.61
CA PRO A 113 10.13 17.87 -13.73
C PRO A 113 10.13 17.07 -15.03
N ALA A 114 9.68 17.71 -16.09
CA ALA A 114 9.72 17.16 -17.44
C ALA A 114 11.15 17.08 -17.99
N SER A 115 12.07 17.89 -17.45
CA SER A 115 13.49 17.96 -17.80
C SER A 115 14.35 18.10 -16.55
N SER A 116 15.67 18.21 -16.66
CA SER A 116 16.54 18.55 -15.53
C SER A 116 16.28 19.98 -15.06
N ILE A 117 16.07 20.17 -13.75
CA ILE A 117 15.97 21.48 -13.12
C ILE A 117 17.13 21.62 -12.14
N PRO A 118 18.01 22.61 -12.28
CA PRO A 118 19.12 22.86 -11.37
C PRO A 118 18.63 23.12 -9.95
N ILE A 119 19.40 22.64 -8.97
CA ILE A 119 19.15 22.86 -7.54
C ILE A 119 20.37 23.62 -7.00
N HIS A 120 20.12 24.71 -6.31
CA HIS A 120 21.15 25.57 -5.74
C HIS A 120 20.83 25.95 -4.31
N ASP A 121 21.85 26.38 -3.56
CA ASP A 121 21.71 26.85 -2.19
C ASP A 121 21.50 28.37 -2.19
N THR A 122 20.47 28.82 -1.48
CA THR A 122 20.22 30.24 -1.22
C THR A 122 20.55 30.57 0.23
N VAL A 123 21.08 31.78 0.44
CA VAL A 123 21.47 32.25 1.77
C VAL A 123 20.56 33.40 2.18
N SER A 124 19.97 33.28 3.35
CA SER A 124 19.15 34.34 3.96
C SER A 124 19.63 34.64 5.37
N LEU A 125 19.47 35.88 5.79
CA LEU A 125 19.75 36.33 7.14
C LEU A 125 18.56 37.09 7.73
N SER A 126 18.40 37.03 9.05
CA SER A 126 17.38 37.80 9.75
C SER A 126 18.01 39.12 10.24
N ILE A 127 17.35 40.25 9.91
CA ILE A 127 17.74 41.57 10.39
C ILE A 127 17.00 41.86 11.68
N ASP A 128 17.71 42.37 12.67
CA ASP A 128 17.09 42.89 13.89
C ASP A 128 16.42 44.24 13.58
N PRO A 129 15.10 44.37 13.77
CA PRO A 129 14.38 45.59 13.42
C PRO A 129 14.74 46.80 14.29
N THR A 130 15.35 46.55 15.47
CA THR A 130 15.74 47.63 16.40
C THR A 130 17.11 48.19 16.03
N THR A 131 18.04 47.35 15.64
CA THR A 131 19.43 47.78 15.36
C THR A 131 19.73 47.92 13.87
N GLY A 132 18.89 47.37 12.99
CA GLY A 132 19.12 47.31 11.55
C GLY A 132 20.29 46.40 11.14
N THR A 133 20.84 45.59 12.07
CA THR A 133 21.97 44.71 11.84
C THR A 133 21.53 43.25 11.75
N ALA A 134 22.36 42.40 11.15
CA ALA A 134 22.12 40.97 11.10
C ALA A 134 22.11 40.37 12.52
N ARG A 135 21.09 39.56 12.82
CA ARG A 135 21.04 38.80 14.08
C ARG A 135 22.11 37.74 14.10
N ASN A 136 22.84 37.64 15.21
CA ASN A 136 23.84 36.59 15.40
C ASN A 136 23.19 35.21 15.32
N GLN A 137 23.83 34.24 14.61
CA GLN A 137 23.39 32.85 14.42
C GLN A 137 22.07 32.69 13.61
N PHE A 138 21.62 33.71 12.87
CA PHE A 138 20.44 33.61 12.02
C PHE A 138 20.76 33.55 10.52
N LEU A 139 21.96 33.15 10.15
CA LEU A 139 22.31 32.81 8.76
C LEU A 139 21.67 31.45 8.40
N ARG A 140 20.85 31.44 7.38
CA ARG A 140 20.15 30.22 6.92
C ARG A 140 20.55 29.90 5.49
N PHE A 141 20.97 28.65 5.28
CA PHE A 141 21.18 28.08 3.96
C PHE A 141 19.99 27.20 3.62
N THR A 142 19.34 27.47 2.50
CA THR A 142 18.16 26.72 2.05
C THR A 142 18.34 26.32 0.60
N GLU A 143 18.03 25.06 0.27
CA GLU A 143 18.02 24.62 -1.11
C GLU A 143 16.79 25.18 -1.85
N ARG A 144 16.97 25.51 -3.13
CA ARG A 144 15.95 25.91 -4.07
C ARG A 144 16.16 25.22 -5.43
N ALA A 145 15.07 24.93 -6.09
CA ALA A 145 15.06 24.52 -7.49
C ALA A 145 14.82 25.76 -8.35
N ALA A 146 15.47 25.85 -9.49
CA ALA A 146 15.26 26.90 -10.46
C ALA A 146 13.86 26.85 -11.08
N ALA A 147 13.43 27.95 -11.72
CA ALA A 147 12.21 28.01 -12.52
C ALA A 147 12.14 26.86 -13.52
N GLY A 148 10.93 26.34 -13.80
CA GLY A 148 10.79 25.19 -14.72
C GLY A 148 9.38 24.63 -14.77
N VAL A 149 9.22 23.53 -15.52
CA VAL A 149 7.92 22.89 -15.76
C VAL A 149 7.88 21.53 -15.10
N LEU A 150 6.84 21.29 -14.30
CA LEU A 150 6.53 20.01 -13.65
C LEU A 150 5.20 19.49 -14.14
N THR A 151 5.11 18.16 -14.26
CA THR A 151 3.87 17.49 -14.66
C THR A 151 3.50 16.41 -13.65
N GLY A 152 2.23 16.32 -13.34
CA GLY A 152 1.59 15.28 -12.55
C GLY A 152 0.27 14.90 -13.20
N THR A 153 -0.42 13.93 -12.61
CA THR A 153 -1.75 13.49 -13.03
C THR A 153 -2.73 13.55 -11.87
N PHE A 154 -4.01 13.58 -12.20
CA PHE A 154 -5.07 13.32 -11.22
C PHE A 154 -6.01 12.25 -11.74
N THR A 155 -6.73 11.60 -10.82
CA THR A 155 -7.74 10.61 -11.12
C THR A 155 -8.95 10.85 -10.23
N LEU A 156 -10.14 10.92 -10.81
CA LEU A 156 -11.40 10.97 -10.11
C LEU A 156 -11.85 9.55 -9.79
N ILE A 157 -12.24 9.32 -8.54
CA ILE A 157 -12.61 7.99 -8.04
C ILE A 157 -13.97 8.00 -7.38
N ASP A 158 -14.67 6.87 -7.47
CA ASP A 158 -15.90 6.61 -6.73
C ASP A 158 -15.62 6.18 -5.27
N GLU A 159 -16.64 5.90 -4.49
CA GLU A 159 -16.52 5.44 -3.09
C GLU A 159 -15.81 4.09 -2.96
N ALA A 160 -15.88 3.25 -3.97
CA ALA A 160 -15.18 1.97 -4.01
C ALA A 160 -13.69 2.10 -4.40
N GLY A 161 -13.26 3.31 -4.81
CA GLY A 161 -11.90 3.60 -5.28
C GLY A 161 -11.66 3.26 -6.75
N ALA A 162 -12.71 2.92 -7.51
CA ALA A 162 -12.65 2.77 -8.97
C ALA A 162 -12.73 4.13 -9.68
N GLU A 163 -12.29 4.20 -10.93
CA GLU A 163 -12.42 5.42 -11.71
C GLU A 163 -13.89 5.82 -11.86
N LEU A 164 -14.16 7.12 -11.68
CA LEU A 164 -15.50 7.68 -11.79
C LEU A 164 -16.00 7.52 -13.22
N SER A 165 -17.26 7.09 -13.39
CA SER A 165 -17.85 6.81 -14.70
C SER A 165 -18.97 7.79 -15.12
N ASP A 166 -19.48 8.62 -14.20
CA ASP A 166 -20.52 9.59 -14.52
C ASP A 166 -19.98 10.82 -15.26
N PRO A 167 -20.34 11.02 -16.55
CA PRO A 167 -19.79 12.11 -17.37
C PRO A 167 -20.10 13.50 -16.82
N ALA A 168 -21.26 13.69 -16.19
CA ALA A 168 -21.68 15.01 -15.68
C ALA A 168 -20.83 15.40 -14.46
N THR A 169 -20.60 14.47 -13.55
CA THR A 169 -19.72 14.68 -12.38
C THR A 169 -18.28 14.89 -12.80
N ILE A 170 -17.78 14.16 -13.81
CA ILE A 170 -16.43 14.33 -14.36
C ILE A 170 -16.28 15.74 -14.95
N GLU A 171 -17.23 16.18 -15.74
CA GLU A 171 -17.22 17.52 -16.38
C GLU A 171 -17.24 18.64 -15.34
N ALA A 172 -18.08 18.53 -14.30
CA ALA A 172 -18.13 19.48 -13.20
C ALA A 172 -16.80 19.52 -12.41
N ALA A 173 -16.17 18.37 -12.18
CA ALA A 173 -14.87 18.29 -11.50
C ALA A 173 -13.77 18.98 -12.34
N HIS A 174 -13.68 18.70 -13.63
CA HIS A 174 -12.73 19.35 -14.52
C HIS A 174 -12.92 20.88 -14.58
N PHE A 175 -14.19 21.33 -14.60
CA PHE A 175 -14.50 22.76 -14.57
C PHE A 175 -14.00 23.44 -13.28
N LEU A 176 -14.36 22.87 -12.13
CA LEU A 176 -13.95 23.41 -10.82
C LEU A 176 -12.43 23.38 -10.63
N LEU A 177 -11.77 22.28 -11.02
CA LEU A 177 -10.32 22.13 -10.91
C LEU A 177 -9.56 23.06 -11.86
N GLY A 178 -10.06 23.26 -13.09
CA GLY A 178 -9.47 24.19 -14.03
C GLY A 178 -9.52 25.64 -13.50
N GLY A 179 -10.65 26.04 -12.92
CA GLY A 179 -10.81 27.34 -12.26
C GLY A 179 -9.89 27.50 -11.04
N ALA A 180 -9.88 26.50 -10.16
CA ALA A 180 -9.02 26.49 -8.98
C ALA A 180 -7.53 26.56 -9.35
N GLY A 181 -7.09 25.84 -10.38
CA GLY A 181 -5.71 25.86 -10.87
C GLY A 181 -5.25 27.26 -11.29
N LEU A 182 -6.09 28.00 -12.02
CA LEU A 182 -5.78 29.38 -12.43
C LEU A 182 -5.69 30.37 -11.25
N MET A 183 -6.32 30.06 -10.13
CA MET A 183 -6.26 30.89 -8.92
C MET A 183 -4.99 30.66 -8.10
N VAL A 184 -4.26 29.58 -8.34
CA VAL A 184 -2.97 29.30 -7.67
C VAL A 184 -1.93 30.31 -8.12
N ARG A 185 -1.32 31.03 -7.16
CA ARG A 185 -0.30 32.05 -7.42
C ARG A 185 1.11 31.61 -7.04
N GLY A 186 1.21 30.61 -6.15
CA GLY A 186 2.52 30.15 -5.71
C GLY A 186 2.44 28.90 -4.85
N ILE A 187 3.51 28.09 -4.91
CA ILE A 187 3.64 26.82 -4.19
C ILE A 187 5.01 26.76 -3.51
N GLY A 188 5.04 26.25 -2.27
CA GLY A 188 6.27 26.03 -1.51
C GLY A 188 6.52 27.09 -0.44
N SER A 189 7.75 27.15 0.06
CA SER A 189 8.22 28.07 1.08
C SER A 189 8.79 29.34 0.45
N GLY A 190 8.79 30.45 1.21
CA GLY A 190 9.36 31.72 0.75
C GLY A 190 8.44 32.55 -0.16
N ARG A 191 7.16 32.18 -0.30
CA ARG A 191 6.18 32.87 -1.18
C ARG A 191 6.07 34.38 -0.93
N SER A 192 6.18 34.82 0.33
CA SER A 192 6.19 36.27 0.67
C SER A 192 7.45 36.99 0.20
N GLY A 193 8.54 36.28 -0.09
CA GLY A 193 9.79 36.79 -0.64
C GLY A 193 9.90 36.69 -2.16
N GLY A 194 8.87 36.16 -2.84
CA GLY A 194 8.87 36.01 -4.30
C GLY A 194 9.23 34.60 -4.80
N ASP A 195 9.57 33.67 -3.90
CA ASP A 195 9.82 32.29 -4.28
C ASP A 195 8.51 31.55 -4.60
N GLY A 196 8.60 30.57 -5.48
CA GLY A 196 7.51 29.64 -5.78
C GLY A 196 6.36 30.23 -6.60
N GLU A 197 6.54 31.41 -7.23
CA GLU A 197 5.57 31.95 -8.16
C GLU A 197 5.32 30.98 -9.29
N CYS A 198 4.06 30.65 -9.56
CA CYS A 198 3.74 29.67 -10.58
C CYS A 198 2.41 29.92 -11.29
N THR A 199 2.25 29.28 -12.44
CA THR A 199 0.98 29.07 -13.12
C THR A 199 0.66 27.58 -13.06
N MET A 200 -0.52 27.23 -12.59
CA MET A 200 -0.99 25.85 -12.56
C MET A 200 -2.15 25.66 -13.54
N ALA A 201 -2.05 24.65 -14.40
CA ALA A 201 -3.13 24.24 -15.28
C ALA A 201 -3.57 22.82 -14.94
N VAL A 202 -4.88 22.63 -14.85
CA VAL A 202 -5.52 21.33 -14.67
C VAL A 202 -6.37 21.07 -15.90
N SER A 203 -6.10 20.00 -16.63
CA SER A 203 -6.75 19.67 -17.91
C SER A 203 -6.84 18.18 -18.16
N ASP A 204 -7.74 17.76 -19.03
CA ASP A 204 -7.95 16.38 -19.49
C ASP A 204 -6.77 15.87 -20.33
N LYS A 205 -6.04 16.75 -21.00
CA LYS A 205 -4.90 16.41 -21.86
C LYS A 205 -3.58 16.95 -21.31
N GLY A 206 -2.53 16.13 -21.42
CA GLY A 206 -1.19 16.54 -21.09
C GLY A 206 -0.70 17.69 -22.00
N TYR A 207 0.25 18.45 -21.50
CA TYR A 207 0.86 19.55 -22.23
C TYR A 207 2.01 19.04 -23.07
N THR A 208 1.79 18.86 -24.36
CA THR A 208 2.80 18.43 -25.33
C THR A 208 3.07 19.53 -26.35
N LYS A 209 4.22 19.46 -27.02
CA LYS A 209 4.60 20.39 -28.07
C LYS A 209 3.52 20.50 -29.17
N THR A 210 2.85 19.40 -29.49
CA THR A 210 1.82 19.33 -30.52
C THR A 210 0.51 20.02 -30.13
N ASP A 211 0.30 20.26 -28.84
CA ASP A 211 -0.91 20.92 -28.32
C ASP A 211 -0.80 22.45 -28.33
N LEU A 212 0.41 23.00 -28.56
CA LEU A 212 0.68 24.42 -28.57
C LEU A 212 0.52 24.96 -29.99
N GLN A 213 -0.54 25.76 -30.21
CA GLN A 213 -0.78 26.45 -31.50
C GLN A 213 0.11 27.67 -31.70
N ASP A 214 0.70 28.22 -30.61
CA ASP A 214 1.63 29.36 -30.64
C ASP A 214 3.06 28.82 -30.83
N GLU A 215 3.68 29.16 -31.94
CA GLU A 215 5.03 28.76 -32.32
C GLU A 215 6.09 29.20 -31.29
N LYS A 216 5.93 30.40 -30.71
CA LYS A 216 6.86 30.92 -29.68
C LYS A 216 6.79 30.11 -28.40
N ALA A 217 5.57 29.77 -27.95
CA ALA A 217 5.37 28.94 -26.76
C ALA A 217 5.83 27.48 -27.00
N ALA A 218 5.63 26.95 -28.20
CA ALA A 218 6.11 25.63 -28.59
C ALA A 218 7.63 25.56 -28.61
N ASP A 219 8.31 26.58 -29.14
CA ASP A 219 9.78 26.67 -29.16
C ASP A 219 10.35 26.87 -27.74
N ALA A 220 9.72 27.70 -26.92
CA ALA A 220 10.10 27.87 -25.53
C ALA A 220 9.96 26.56 -24.74
N LEU A 221 8.84 25.85 -24.89
CA LEU A 221 8.61 24.56 -24.25
C LEU A 221 9.64 23.51 -24.73
N THR A 222 9.98 23.51 -26.01
CA THR A 222 11.01 22.63 -26.59
C THR A 222 12.37 22.84 -25.92
N ARG A 223 12.82 24.10 -25.78
CA ARG A 223 14.07 24.41 -25.06
C ARG A 223 14.06 23.95 -23.62
N ILE A 224 12.92 24.07 -22.93
CA ILE A 224 12.77 23.59 -21.54
C ILE A 224 12.85 22.07 -21.49
N LEU A 225 12.16 21.36 -22.39
CA LEU A 225 12.10 19.89 -22.39
C LEU A 225 13.41 19.22 -22.85
N GLU A 226 14.20 19.89 -23.71
CA GLU A 226 15.48 19.37 -24.20
C GLU A 226 16.63 19.61 -23.22
N ASN A 227 16.40 20.29 -22.09
CA ASN A 227 17.44 20.51 -21.07
C ASN A 227 17.90 19.16 -20.48
N ARG A 228 19.21 18.84 -20.64
CA ARG A 228 19.79 17.56 -20.18
C ARG A 228 20.49 17.67 -18.84
N ASP A 229 20.65 16.53 -18.17
CA ASP A 229 21.13 16.41 -16.78
C ASP A 229 22.61 16.84 -16.54
N ASN A 230 23.35 17.26 -17.57
CA ASN A 230 24.81 17.50 -17.50
C ASN A 230 25.22 18.96 -17.38
N ASP A 231 24.29 19.90 -17.32
CA ASP A 231 24.61 21.33 -17.26
C ASP A 231 24.22 21.93 -15.92
N ASP A 232 25.19 22.53 -15.21
CA ASP A 232 24.95 23.29 -13.96
C ASP A 232 24.09 24.56 -14.21
N SER A 233 23.88 24.92 -15.47
CA SER A 233 23.04 26.05 -15.89
C SER A 233 21.99 25.58 -16.90
N PRO A 234 20.72 26.01 -16.73
CA PRO A 234 19.67 25.64 -17.67
C PRO A 234 19.93 26.23 -19.06
N THR A 235 19.68 25.46 -20.12
CA THR A 235 19.76 25.91 -21.51
C THR A 235 18.60 26.83 -21.89
N TYR A 236 17.57 26.94 -21.07
CA TYR A 236 16.40 27.81 -21.24
C TYR A 236 16.47 29.02 -20.32
N SER A 237 15.84 30.11 -20.72
CA SER A 237 15.78 31.36 -19.96
C SER A 237 14.49 31.48 -19.13
N SER A 238 14.49 32.37 -18.14
CA SER A 238 13.28 32.74 -17.41
C SER A 238 12.19 33.34 -18.33
N ALA A 239 12.57 33.95 -19.45
CA ALA A 239 11.63 34.43 -20.46
C ALA A 239 10.92 33.28 -21.19
N ASP A 240 11.60 32.16 -21.44
CA ASP A 240 10.98 30.97 -22.03
C ASP A 240 9.92 30.39 -21.09
N VAL A 241 10.26 30.24 -19.79
CA VAL A 241 9.33 29.74 -18.77
C VAL A 241 8.11 30.65 -18.64
N LYS A 242 8.30 31.98 -18.64
CA LYS A 242 7.21 32.94 -18.59
C LYS A 242 6.32 32.87 -19.84
N THR A 243 6.89 32.70 -21.02
CA THR A 243 6.13 32.56 -22.27
C THR A 243 5.21 31.32 -22.21
N VAL A 244 5.73 30.19 -21.72
CA VAL A 244 4.93 28.97 -21.51
C VAL A 244 3.84 29.19 -20.46
N ALA A 245 4.15 29.84 -19.35
CA ALA A 245 3.18 30.12 -18.28
C ALA A 245 2.02 31.01 -18.75
N ASP A 246 2.33 32.09 -19.49
CA ASP A 246 1.32 33.04 -20.00
C ASP A 246 0.42 32.35 -21.06
N HIS A 247 1.00 31.57 -21.96
CA HIS A 247 0.23 30.81 -22.95
C HIS A 247 -0.68 29.76 -22.28
N LEU A 248 -0.16 29.04 -21.28
CA LEU A 248 -0.92 28.06 -20.50
C LEU A 248 -2.15 28.71 -19.84
N ARG A 249 -1.92 29.84 -19.19
CA ARG A 249 -2.98 30.62 -18.52
C ARG A 249 -4.06 31.04 -19.51
N GLY A 250 -3.67 31.58 -20.66
CA GLY A 250 -4.59 32.01 -21.73
C GLY A 250 -5.50 30.89 -22.20
N ARG A 251 -4.92 29.72 -22.52
CA ARG A 251 -5.69 28.55 -22.99
C ARG A 251 -6.72 28.06 -21.96
N VAL A 252 -6.31 27.95 -20.69
CA VAL A 252 -7.25 27.50 -19.63
C VAL A 252 -8.37 28.54 -19.45
N GLN A 253 -8.05 29.84 -19.48
CA GLN A 253 -9.06 30.91 -19.43
C GLN A 253 -10.07 30.83 -20.58
N GLU A 254 -9.61 30.65 -21.80
CA GLU A 254 -10.49 30.48 -22.98
C GLU A 254 -11.39 29.25 -22.86
N SER A 255 -10.84 28.12 -22.41
CA SER A 255 -11.59 26.90 -22.16
C SER A 255 -12.68 27.12 -21.12
N LEU A 256 -12.35 27.74 -19.99
CA LEU A 256 -13.32 28.04 -18.92
C LEU A 256 -14.38 29.05 -19.36
N GLN A 257 -14.03 30.10 -20.09
CA GLN A 257 -15.00 31.06 -20.62
C GLN A 257 -16.02 30.42 -21.58
N ARG A 258 -15.58 29.44 -22.38
CA ARG A 258 -16.46 28.66 -23.22
C ARG A 258 -17.43 27.84 -22.39
N ARG A 259 -16.94 27.13 -21.38
CA ARG A 259 -17.73 26.29 -20.47
C ARG A 259 -18.69 27.10 -19.59
N VAL A 260 -18.30 28.29 -19.09
CA VAL A 260 -19.19 29.19 -18.32
C VAL A 260 -20.45 29.57 -19.10
N ARG A 261 -20.35 29.76 -20.41
CA ARG A 261 -21.53 30.07 -21.24
C ARG A 261 -22.51 28.89 -21.34
N GLU A 262 -22.03 27.68 -21.15
CA GLU A 262 -22.79 26.42 -21.23
C GLU A 262 -23.26 25.95 -19.84
N SER A 263 -22.74 26.51 -18.74
CA SER A 263 -22.72 25.90 -17.39
C SER A 263 -23.91 26.22 -16.49
N SER A 264 -24.95 26.92 -16.93
CA SER A 264 -26.12 27.23 -16.06
C SER A 264 -26.89 25.98 -15.56
N GLN A 265 -26.46 24.76 -15.97
CA GLN A 265 -27.05 23.49 -15.56
C GLN A 265 -26.03 22.45 -15.03
N MET A 266 -24.76 22.84 -14.80
CA MET A 266 -23.64 21.89 -14.62
C MET A 266 -23.41 21.35 -13.21
N VAL A 267 -24.20 21.67 -12.20
CA VAL A 267 -23.97 21.06 -10.87
C VAL A 267 -24.65 19.71 -10.85
N PRO A 268 -23.89 18.61 -10.83
CA PRO A 268 -24.47 17.28 -10.75
C PRO A 268 -25.18 17.06 -9.42
N ASP A 269 -26.24 16.27 -9.43
CA ASP A 269 -26.71 15.68 -8.18
C ASP A 269 -25.61 14.76 -7.66
N LEU A 270 -25.16 15.04 -6.44
CA LEU A 270 -24.13 14.20 -5.80
C LEU A 270 -24.59 12.74 -5.77
N PRO A 271 -23.70 11.77 -6.02
CA PRO A 271 -24.04 10.37 -5.87
C PRO A 271 -24.63 10.13 -4.48
N LYS A 272 -25.81 9.54 -4.42
CA LYS A 272 -26.41 9.15 -3.14
C LYS A 272 -25.55 8.04 -2.53
N ASP A 273 -25.38 8.10 -1.22
CA ASP A 273 -24.65 7.07 -0.45
C ASP A 273 -25.06 5.66 -0.93
N LEU A 274 -24.06 4.76 -1.01
CA LEU A 274 -24.32 3.34 -1.25
C LEU A 274 -25.38 2.85 -0.25
N PRO A 275 -26.36 2.02 -0.67
CA PRO A 275 -27.34 1.52 0.25
C PRO A 275 -26.67 0.85 1.43
N LYS A 276 -26.93 1.35 2.64
CA LYS A 276 -26.47 0.70 3.89
C LYS A 276 -27.05 -0.71 3.89
N ASP A 277 -26.20 -1.71 4.12
CA ASP A 277 -26.62 -3.11 4.21
C ASP A 277 -27.84 -3.22 5.15
N SER A 278 -28.93 -3.76 4.63
CA SER A 278 -30.13 -3.92 5.45
C SER A 278 -29.91 -5.06 6.46
N PRO A 279 -30.48 -5.01 7.67
CA PRO A 279 -30.37 -6.09 8.65
C PRO A 279 -30.87 -7.46 8.15
N GLN A 280 -31.64 -7.51 7.08
CA GLN A 280 -32.15 -8.74 6.47
C GLN A 280 -31.07 -9.61 5.81
N ASP A 281 -29.93 -9.03 5.44
CA ASP A 281 -28.81 -9.79 4.86
C ASP A 281 -28.09 -10.67 5.89
N ILE A 282 -28.38 -10.51 7.17
CA ILE A 282 -27.73 -11.24 8.29
C ILE A 282 -28.45 -12.57 8.59
N GLU A 283 -29.75 -12.68 8.33
CA GLU A 283 -30.54 -13.89 8.66
C GLU A 283 -30.36 -15.07 7.67
N ILE A 284 -29.81 -14.84 6.49
CA ILE A 284 -29.57 -15.89 5.47
C ILE A 284 -28.41 -16.84 5.84
N ARG A 285 -27.71 -16.57 6.93
CA ARG A 285 -26.52 -17.33 7.37
C ARG A 285 -26.76 -18.80 7.71
N ASN A 286 -27.96 -19.19 8.06
CA ASN A 286 -28.21 -20.52 8.65
C ASN A 286 -28.84 -21.56 7.71
N SER A 287 -29.14 -21.23 6.45
CA SER A 287 -29.95 -22.13 5.61
C SER A 287 -29.21 -22.85 4.46
N GLN A 288 -27.90 -22.65 4.28
CA GLN A 288 -27.15 -23.34 3.21
C GLN A 288 -25.85 -23.94 3.72
N GLN A 289 -25.93 -24.86 4.69
CA GLN A 289 -24.85 -25.81 4.94
C GLN A 289 -24.87 -26.87 3.83
N SER A 290 -23.69 -27.11 3.23
CA SER A 290 -23.48 -28.22 2.31
C SER A 290 -23.78 -29.55 3.01
N GLU A 291 -24.55 -30.44 2.37
CA GLU A 291 -24.89 -31.78 2.90
C GLU A 291 -23.66 -32.69 3.14
N SER A 292 -22.47 -32.36 2.62
CA SER A 292 -21.26 -33.17 2.73
C SER A 292 -20.33 -32.84 3.90
N GLY A 293 -20.60 -31.81 4.67
CA GLY A 293 -19.79 -31.43 5.85
C GLY A 293 -18.38 -30.88 5.54
N HIS A 294 -17.77 -31.16 4.40
CA HIS A 294 -16.45 -30.66 4.01
C HIS A 294 -16.55 -29.48 3.05
N THR A 295 -15.60 -28.53 3.15
CA THR A 295 -15.49 -27.37 2.24
C THR A 295 -14.25 -27.52 1.38
N THR A 296 -14.41 -27.52 0.05
CA THR A 296 -13.30 -27.50 -0.92
C THR A 296 -12.88 -26.06 -1.19
N TRP A 297 -11.57 -25.85 -1.33
CA TRP A 297 -10.94 -24.53 -1.47
C TRP A 297 -10.14 -24.43 -2.75
N TYR A 298 -10.15 -23.23 -3.34
CA TYR A 298 -9.47 -22.89 -4.58
C TYR A 298 -8.62 -21.65 -4.38
N GLU A 299 -7.39 -21.64 -4.90
CA GLU A 299 -6.42 -20.57 -4.75
C GLU A 299 -6.00 -19.98 -6.09
N THR A 300 -5.82 -18.66 -6.11
CA THR A 300 -5.20 -17.95 -7.22
C THR A 300 -4.23 -16.88 -6.69
N SER A 301 -3.39 -16.30 -7.57
CA SER A 301 -2.45 -15.25 -7.21
C SER A 301 -3.03 -13.86 -7.42
N LEU A 302 -2.60 -12.93 -6.56
CA LEU A 302 -2.83 -11.50 -6.66
C LEU A 302 -1.48 -10.79 -6.73
N ASP A 303 -1.14 -10.27 -7.89
CA ASP A 303 0.07 -9.48 -8.11
C ASP A 303 -0.21 -7.99 -7.90
N ILE A 304 0.70 -7.32 -7.21
CA ILE A 304 0.56 -5.92 -6.80
C ILE A 304 1.84 -5.17 -7.15
N VAL A 305 1.71 -4.06 -7.86
CA VAL A 305 2.81 -3.13 -8.15
C VAL A 305 2.49 -1.79 -7.49
N LEU A 306 3.37 -1.33 -6.59
CA LEU A 306 3.17 -0.06 -5.90
C LEU A 306 3.54 1.11 -6.82
N GLU A 307 2.59 1.96 -7.17
CA GLU A 307 2.81 3.17 -7.98
C GLU A 307 3.21 4.38 -7.12
N SER A 308 2.79 4.41 -5.87
CA SER A 308 3.23 5.36 -4.86
C SER A 308 3.64 4.64 -3.59
N PRO A 309 4.33 5.29 -2.64
CA PRO A 309 4.65 4.66 -1.37
C PRO A 309 3.40 4.19 -0.63
N VAL A 310 3.47 3.03 0.03
CA VAL A 310 2.34 2.45 0.77
C VAL A 310 2.72 2.21 2.23
N VAL A 311 1.80 2.55 3.14
CA VAL A 311 1.95 2.32 4.57
C VAL A 311 1.05 1.17 5.02
N SER A 312 1.68 0.07 5.43
CA SER A 312 1.05 -1.03 6.14
C SER A 312 1.49 -0.96 7.61
N TYR A 313 0.67 -0.42 8.50
CA TYR A 313 1.09 -0.11 9.86
C TYR A 313 1.69 -1.30 10.61
N GLU A 314 2.87 -1.08 11.22
CA GLU A 314 3.40 -1.95 12.25
C GLU A 314 2.80 -1.59 13.62
N VAL A 315 2.83 -0.30 13.97
CA VAL A 315 2.22 0.25 15.20
C VAL A 315 1.52 1.57 14.84
N PRO A 316 0.20 1.68 15.04
CA PRO A 316 -0.56 2.86 14.62
C PRO A 316 -0.48 4.07 15.58
N PHE A 317 0.20 3.97 16.74
CA PHE A 317 0.11 4.94 17.84
C PHE A 317 1.44 5.65 18.16
N SER A 318 2.15 6.11 17.15
CA SER A 318 3.42 6.83 17.32
C SER A 318 3.51 8.03 16.38
N ASN A 319 4.27 9.05 16.77
CA ASN A 319 4.65 10.14 15.88
C ASN A 319 5.57 9.66 14.75
N GLU A 320 6.27 8.56 14.95
CA GLU A 320 6.93 7.80 13.90
C GLU A 320 5.98 6.70 13.43
N VAL A 321 5.44 6.84 12.24
CA VAL A 321 4.63 5.84 11.58
C VAL A 321 5.56 4.94 10.76
N ARG A 322 5.70 3.69 11.17
CA ARG A 322 6.50 2.69 10.47
C ARG A 322 5.61 1.67 9.78
N SER A 323 5.89 1.43 8.51
CA SER A 323 5.29 0.33 7.76
C SER A 323 5.99 -0.99 8.10
N LEU A 324 5.22 -2.06 8.05
CA LEU A 324 5.75 -3.41 7.82
C LEU A 324 6.47 -3.44 6.46
N ASP A 325 7.34 -4.40 6.27
CA ASP A 325 8.04 -4.67 5.02
C ASP A 325 7.23 -5.54 4.03
N PHE A 326 5.93 -5.69 4.29
CA PHE A 326 4.93 -6.37 3.47
C PHE A 326 3.56 -5.70 3.63
N LEU A 327 2.58 -6.03 2.77
CA LEU A 327 1.19 -5.59 2.95
C LEU A 327 0.38 -6.68 3.65
N ARG A 328 -0.27 -6.33 4.76
CA ARG A 328 -1.20 -7.26 5.42
C ARG A 328 -2.44 -7.52 4.56
N GLY A 329 -2.95 -8.73 4.63
CA GLY A 329 -4.24 -9.10 4.04
C GLY A 329 -5.39 -8.19 4.51
N THR A 330 -5.32 -7.64 5.73
CA THR A 330 -6.27 -6.63 6.24
C THR A 330 -6.38 -5.38 5.38
N VAL A 331 -5.33 -5.05 4.62
CA VAL A 331 -5.29 -3.92 3.69
C VAL A 331 -5.92 -4.28 2.34
N LEU A 332 -5.75 -5.54 1.92
CA LEU A 332 -6.15 -6.03 0.60
C LEU A 332 -7.63 -6.45 0.56
N VAL A 333 -8.11 -7.10 1.62
CA VAL A 333 -9.47 -7.63 1.71
C VAL A 333 -10.56 -6.59 1.44
N PRO A 334 -10.52 -5.36 2.03
CA PRO A 334 -11.57 -4.37 1.76
C PRO A 334 -11.61 -3.92 0.29
N TRP A 335 -10.45 -3.82 -0.35
CA TRP A 335 -10.37 -3.45 -1.77
C TRP A 335 -10.95 -4.56 -2.66
N LEU A 336 -10.48 -5.80 -2.51
CA LEU A 336 -10.93 -6.92 -3.33
C LEU A 336 -12.43 -7.21 -3.12
N HIS A 337 -12.89 -7.22 -1.88
CA HIS A 337 -14.30 -7.42 -1.56
C HIS A 337 -15.19 -6.31 -2.13
N GLY A 338 -14.72 -5.04 -2.08
CA GLY A 338 -15.42 -3.92 -2.69
C GLY A 338 -15.60 -4.10 -4.20
N LEU A 339 -14.58 -4.57 -4.92
CA LEU A 339 -14.68 -4.90 -6.34
C LEU A 339 -15.63 -6.05 -6.63
N LEU A 340 -15.58 -7.12 -5.83
CA LEU A 340 -16.51 -8.25 -5.97
C LEU A 340 -17.96 -7.80 -5.74
N ARG A 341 -18.23 -6.99 -4.72
CA ARG A 341 -19.59 -6.42 -4.49
C ARG A 341 -20.08 -5.55 -5.65
N LYS A 342 -19.18 -4.80 -6.29
CA LYS A 342 -19.52 -3.98 -7.45
C LYS A 342 -19.85 -4.86 -8.67
N ASN A 343 -19.09 -5.93 -8.89
CA ASN A 343 -19.29 -6.84 -10.02
C ASN A 343 -20.50 -7.79 -9.83
N TYR A 344 -20.86 -8.10 -8.57
CA TYR A 344 -21.97 -8.99 -8.20
C TYR A 344 -22.94 -8.29 -7.24
N PRO A 345 -23.63 -7.23 -7.69
CA PRO A 345 -24.46 -6.39 -6.83
C PRO A 345 -25.62 -7.19 -6.22
N GLY A 346 -25.86 -7.01 -4.93
CA GLY A 346 -26.96 -7.66 -4.21
C GLY A 346 -26.80 -9.15 -3.94
N ASN A 347 -25.65 -9.76 -4.26
CA ASN A 347 -25.43 -11.18 -3.97
C ASN A 347 -25.06 -11.37 -2.49
N ALA A 348 -25.91 -12.11 -1.75
CA ALA A 348 -25.76 -12.32 -0.31
C ALA A 348 -24.47 -13.08 0.06
N LEU A 349 -24.03 -14.06 -0.75
CA LEU A 349 -22.77 -14.81 -0.52
C LEU A 349 -21.54 -13.91 -0.69
N VAL A 350 -21.53 -13.08 -1.74
CA VAL A 350 -20.45 -12.11 -1.96
C VAL A 350 -20.43 -11.10 -0.83
N ASN A 351 -21.58 -10.56 -0.40
CA ASN A 351 -21.67 -9.58 0.68
C ASN A 351 -21.15 -10.13 2.01
N SER A 352 -21.42 -11.40 2.33
CA SER A 352 -21.00 -12.07 3.56
C SER A 352 -19.63 -12.76 3.49
N ALA A 353 -18.98 -12.82 2.32
CA ALA A 353 -17.84 -13.67 2.02
C ALA A 353 -16.65 -13.55 3.00
N ILE A 354 -16.41 -12.35 3.55
CA ILE A 354 -15.36 -12.14 4.58
C ILE A 354 -15.80 -12.71 5.92
N VAL A 355 -17.03 -12.44 6.33
CA VAL A 355 -17.54 -12.84 7.66
C VAL A 355 -17.78 -14.34 7.72
N SER A 356 -18.29 -14.94 6.65
CA SER A 356 -18.44 -16.38 6.51
C SER A 356 -17.09 -17.10 6.29
N GLY A 357 -16.03 -16.36 5.92
CA GLY A 357 -14.71 -16.91 5.67
C GLY A 357 -14.55 -17.55 4.29
N ASP A 358 -15.50 -17.36 3.37
CA ASP A 358 -15.47 -17.90 2.01
C ASP A 358 -14.44 -17.21 1.11
N LEU A 359 -14.10 -15.96 1.41
CA LEU A 359 -13.03 -15.19 0.76
C LEU A 359 -11.89 -14.96 1.76
N ARG A 360 -10.69 -15.38 1.37
CA ARG A 360 -9.48 -15.22 2.17
C ARG A 360 -8.36 -14.63 1.31
N VAL A 361 -7.64 -13.65 1.85
CA VAL A 361 -6.51 -13.02 1.14
C VAL A 361 -5.29 -13.06 2.05
N SER A 362 -4.18 -13.61 1.56
CA SER A 362 -2.93 -13.67 2.33
C SER A 362 -2.29 -12.29 2.50
N ASP A 363 -1.30 -12.21 3.38
CA ASP A 363 -0.34 -11.11 3.34
C ASP A 363 0.35 -11.08 1.96
N ALA A 364 0.54 -9.87 1.39
CA ALA A 364 1.30 -9.73 0.16
C ALA A 364 2.77 -9.54 0.48
N LEU A 365 3.56 -10.54 0.09
CA LEU A 365 4.99 -10.62 0.34
C LEU A 365 5.79 -10.04 -0.83
N PRO A 366 7.02 -9.52 -0.58
CA PRO A 366 7.87 -8.96 -1.64
C PRO A 366 8.18 -9.98 -2.74
N VAL A 367 8.23 -9.51 -3.99
CA VAL A 367 8.64 -10.29 -5.15
C VAL A 367 10.01 -9.82 -5.63
N TYR A 368 10.94 -10.74 -5.83
CA TYR A 368 12.25 -10.46 -6.40
C TYR A 368 12.56 -11.44 -7.53
N LYS A 369 12.89 -10.93 -8.71
CA LYS A 369 13.09 -11.75 -9.94
C LYS A 369 11.95 -12.76 -10.18
N GLU A 370 10.71 -12.26 -10.08
CA GLU A 370 9.44 -13.00 -10.24
C GLU A 370 9.19 -14.10 -9.18
N LEU A 371 10.04 -14.19 -8.16
CA LEU A 371 9.89 -15.13 -7.04
C LEU A 371 9.21 -14.43 -5.86
N ALA A 372 8.14 -15.02 -5.35
CA ALA A 372 7.54 -14.54 -4.10
C ALA A 372 8.44 -14.86 -2.91
N GLY A 373 8.65 -13.88 -2.04
CA GLY A 373 9.45 -14.05 -0.84
C GLY A 373 8.71 -14.87 0.22
N LEU A 374 9.44 -15.72 0.93
CA LEU A 374 8.95 -16.43 2.11
C LEU A 374 9.69 -15.89 3.35
N PRO A 375 9.01 -15.63 4.48
CA PRO A 375 9.68 -15.20 5.71
C PRO A 375 10.74 -16.21 6.13
N VAL A 376 11.96 -15.77 6.43
CA VAL A 376 13.05 -16.68 6.82
C VAL A 376 12.66 -17.50 8.06
N PRO A 377 12.76 -18.84 8.01
CA PRO A 377 12.52 -19.69 9.17
C PRO A 377 13.51 -19.36 10.31
N PHE A 378 13.01 -19.22 11.54
CA PHE A 378 13.85 -18.86 12.69
C PHE A 378 14.82 -19.96 13.14
N VAL A 379 14.74 -21.12 12.54
CA VAL A 379 15.69 -22.25 12.70
C VAL A 379 16.92 -22.09 11.81
N LEU A 380 16.94 -21.11 10.90
CA LEU A 380 18.10 -20.83 10.04
C LEU A 380 19.00 -19.79 10.69
N GLU A 381 20.28 -20.05 10.66
CA GLU A 381 21.36 -19.21 11.17
C GLU A 381 22.33 -18.85 10.05
N ASN A 382 22.91 -17.66 10.10
CA ASN A 382 23.97 -17.24 9.21
C ASN A 382 25.29 -17.08 9.95
N GLU A 383 26.39 -17.21 9.23
CA GLU A 383 27.72 -16.94 9.75
C GLU A 383 27.88 -15.47 10.13
N LYS A 384 28.53 -15.19 11.27
CA LYS A 384 28.85 -13.84 11.68
C LYS A 384 30.08 -13.34 10.91
N VAL A 385 29.83 -12.78 9.72
CA VAL A 385 30.90 -12.15 8.92
C VAL A 385 31.01 -10.66 9.30
N PRO A 386 32.19 -10.15 9.62
CA PRO A 386 32.43 -8.72 9.83
C PRO A 386 31.98 -7.91 8.58
N GLU A 387 31.42 -6.70 8.79
CA GLU A 387 30.88 -5.87 7.70
C GLU A 387 31.91 -5.52 6.62
N ASP A 388 33.21 -5.39 7.01
CA ASP A 388 34.32 -5.10 6.12
C ASP A 388 34.74 -6.28 5.22
N LYS A 389 34.25 -7.50 5.50
CA LYS A 389 34.52 -8.73 4.72
C LYS A 389 33.33 -9.26 3.95
N GLN A 390 32.20 -8.57 3.99
CA GLN A 390 31.04 -8.98 3.20
C GLN A 390 31.25 -8.68 1.72
N ASP A 391 31.43 -9.73 0.92
CA ASP A 391 31.49 -9.65 -0.55
C ASP A 391 30.10 -10.00 -1.13
N ASP A 392 29.45 -9.02 -1.76
CA ASP A 392 28.11 -9.19 -2.36
C ASP A 392 28.08 -10.17 -3.54
N LYS A 393 29.24 -10.57 -4.03
CA LYS A 393 29.38 -11.52 -5.15
C LYS A 393 29.43 -12.98 -4.68
N GLN A 394 29.58 -13.20 -3.39
CA GLN A 394 29.61 -14.55 -2.81
C GLN A 394 28.27 -14.88 -2.12
N PRO A 395 27.78 -16.12 -2.21
CA PRO A 395 26.59 -16.53 -1.51
C PRO A 395 26.84 -16.56 0.01
N CYS A 396 25.88 -16.05 0.78
CA CYS A 396 25.80 -16.25 2.22
C CYS A 396 25.22 -17.62 2.49
N THR A 397 25.91 -18.45 3.27
CA THR A 397 25.42 -19.77 3.63
C THR A 397 24.58 -19.70 4.90
N LEU A 398 23.31 -20.12 4.80
CA LEU A 398 22.46 -20.32 5.96
C LEU A 398 22.56 -21.77 6.43
N PHE A 399 22.69 -21.96 7.73
CA PHE A 399 22.78 -23.24 8.41
C PHE A 399 21.44 -23.60 9.06
N ASN A 400 20.96 -24.80 8.83
CA ASN A 400 19.67 -25.25 9.34
C ASN A 400 19.82 -26.04 10.64
N ARG A 401 19.25 -25.51 11.73
CA ARG A 401 19.24 -26.16 13.06
C ARG A 401 18.05 -27.09 13.28
N HIS A 402 17.15 -27.19 12.31
CA HIS A 402 15.96 -28.00 12.43
C HIS A 402 16.17 -29.48 12.12
N ILE A 403 17.21 -29.79 11.33
CA ILE A 403 17.56 -31.16 10.94
C ILE A 403 18.26 -31.92 12.09
N PRO A 404 18.33 -33.28 12.03
CA PRO A 404 19.10 -34.09 12.99
C PRO A 404 20.54 -33.64 13.12
N ILE A 405 21.15 -33.91 14.30
CA ILE A 405 22.50 -33.46 14.63
C ILE A 405 23.55 -34.01 13.67
N ASP A 406 23.41 -35.27 13.28
CA ASP A 406 24.35 -35.94 12.38
C ASP A 406 24.39 -35.33 10.97
N ASP A 407 23.29 -34.70 10.56
CA ASP A 407 23.15 -34.03 9.27
C ASP A 407 23.47 -32.51 9.34
N GLN A 408 23.74 -31.96 10.53
CA GLN A 408 24.04 -30.55 10.70
C GLN A 408 25.44 -30.20 10.23
N VAL A 409 25.54 -29.19 9.38
CA VAL A 409 26.80 -28.53 9.03
C VAL A 409 26.83 -27.21 9.79
N CYS A 410 27.75 -27.04 10.71
CA CYS A 410 27.88 -25.83 11.53
C CYS A 410 29.09 -24.98 11.10
N GLY A 411 28.88 -23.68 10.97
CA GLY A 411 29.96 -22.70 10.97
C GLY A 411 30.48 -22.45 12.39
N ASP A 412 31.68 -21.90 12.54
CA ASP A 412 32.32 -21.69 13.84
C ASP A 412 31.55 -20.69 14.74
N HIS A 413 30.95 -19.67 14.15
CA HIS A 413 30.12 -18.68 14.86
C HIS A 413 28.89 -18.30 14.03
N THR A 414 27.73 -18.80 14.41
CA THR A 414 26.46 -18.52 13.74
C THR A 414 25.56 -17.60 14.58
N ILE A 415 24.76 -16.78 13.90
CA ILE A 415 23.74 -15.92 14.52
C ILE A 415 22.38 -16.18 13.85
N PRO A 416 21.27 -16.15 14.59
CA PRO A 416 19.94 -16.32 14.02
C PRO A 416 19.64 -15.27 12.94
N THR A 417 19.22 -15.74 11.76
CA THR A 417 18.79 -14.87 10.67
C THR A 417 17.42 -14.26 11.00
N ARG A 418 17.26 -12.93 10.82
CA ARG A 418 16.06 -12.21 11.25
C ARG A 418 15.57 -11.22 10.20
N GLY A 419 14.24 -11.13 10.06
CA GLY A 419 13.56 -10.04 9.36
C GLY A 419 13.93 -9.91 7.89
N SER A 420 14.08 -11.04 7.18
CA SER A 420 14.35 -11.12 5.75
C SER A 420 13.42 -12.13 5.09
N TYR A 421 13.45 -12.16 3.76
CA TYR A 421 12.69 -13.09 2.93
C TYR A 421 13.63 -13.96 2.12
N LEU A 422 13.26 -15.22 1.93
CA LEU A 422 13.89 -16.18 1.03
C LEU A 422 13.21 -16.08 -0.33
N PHE A 423 13.98 -15.94 -1.40
CA PHE A 423 13.53 -15.99 -2.80
C PHE A 423 14.20 -17.19 -3.45
N VAL A 424 13.56 -18.36 -3.37
CA VAL A 424 14.15 -19.63 -3.80
C VAL A 424 13.77 -19.92 -5.24
N LYS A 425 14.78 -20.03 -6.11
CA LYS A 425 14.58 -20.36 -7.52
C LYS A 425 14.55 -21.89 -7.75
N SER A 426 15.38 -22.63 -7.03
CA SER A 426 15.46 -24.08 -7.12
C SER A 426 15.89 -24.67 -5.79
N ILE A 427 15.26 -25.79 -5.40
CA ILE A 427 15.55 -26.55 -4.18
C ILE A 427 16.44 -27.77 -4.50
N GLY A 428 16.98 -27.85 -5.72
CA GLY A 428 17.93 -28.90 -6.12
C GLY A 428 19.25 -28.88 -5.32
N ALA A 429 20.23 -29.62 -5.76
CA ALA A 429 21.58 -29.56 -5.22
C ALA A 429 22.53 -28.95 -6.28
N PRO A 430 22.99 -27.69 -6.12
CA PRO A 430 22.79 -26.80 -4.96
C PRO A 430 21.44 -26.05 -4.99
N VAL A 431 20.96 -25.63 -3.80
CA VAL A 431 19.86 -24.67 -3.68
C VAL A 431 20.30 -23.34 -4.26
N THR A 432 19.45 -22.72 -5.09
CA THR A 432 19.74 -21.43 -5.68
C THR A 432 18.66 -20.42 -5.34
N GLY A 433 19.06 -19.21 -4.99
CA GLY A 433 18.10 -18.16 -4.63
C GLY A 433 18.78 -16.95 -4.01
N TRP A 434 17.96 -16.13 -3.39
CA TRP A 434 18.36 -14.86 -2.76
C TRP A 434 17.73 -14.72 -1.38
N ILE A 435 18.38 -13.92 -0.54
CA ILE A 435 17.88 -13.51 0.77
C ILE A 435 17.94 -11.98 0.87
N GLY A 436 16.87 -11.35 1.34
CA GLY A 436 16.82 -9.90 1.53
C GLY A 436 15.47 -9.39 1.97
N LYS A 437 15.35 -8.08 2.10
CA LYS A 437 14.10 -7.39 2.45
C LYS A 437 13.99 -6.05 1.75
N PRO A 438 12.77 -5.51 1.53
CA PRO A 438 12.58 -4.17 1.00
C PRO A 438 13.11 -3.11 1.98
N SER A 439 13.73 -2.07 1.44
CA SER A 439 14.11 -0.90 2.23
C SER A 439 12.93 0.07 2.32
N LEU A 440 12.56 0.46 3.53
CA LEU A 440 11.52 1.47 3.72
C LEU A 440 12.06 2.86 3.40
N ILE A 441 11.27 3.67 2.71
CA ILE A 441 11.59 5.08 2.47
C ILE A 441 11.00 5.94 3.60
N GLY A 442 11.78 6.91 4.10
CA GLY A 442 11.33 7.87 5.10
C GLY A 442 10.73 9.10 4.43
N ARG A 443 9.56 9.54 4.88
CA ARG A 443 8.96 10.83 4.53
C ARG A 443 8.58 11.59 5.80
N GLN A 444 9.05 12.82 5.88
CA GLN A 444 8.74 13.72 6.98
C GLN A 444 7.64 14.71 6.55
N SER A 445 6.71 14.99 7.44
CA SER A 445 5.65 15.98 7.22
C SER A 445 5.36 16.70 8.52
N THR A 446 4.87 17.95 8.41
CA THR A 446 4.43 18.75 9.54
C THR A 446 3.02 19.26 9.31
N ALA A 447 2.24 19.38 10.37
CA ALA A 447 0.95 20.02 10.28
C ALA A 447 1.12 21.55 10.20
N ILE A 448 0.36 22.18 9.32
CA ILE A 448 0.33 23.63 9.15
C ILE A 448 -0.88 24.19 9.89
N ASN A 449 -0.68 25.26 10.64
CA ASN A 449 -1.77 26.03 11.22
C ASN A 449 -2.45 26.84 10.11
N SER A 450 -3.75 26.63 9.91
CA SER A 450 -4.53 27.28 8.86
C SER A 450 -4.64 28.80 9.01
N GLU A 451 -4.57 29.31 10.25
CA GLU A 451 -4.70 30.72 10.53
C GLU A 451 -3.37 31.49 10.33
N THR A 452 -2.26 30.89 10.77
CA THR A 452 -0.95 31.54 10.74
C THR A 452 -0.09 31.13 9.53
N GLY A 453 -0.45 30.05 8.83
CA GLY A 453 0.36 29.46 7.77
C GLY A 453 1.69 28.87 8.25
N ALA A 454 1.93 28.82 9.55
CA ALA A 454 3.15 28.29 10.16
C ALA A 454 3.00 26.83 10.56
N ALA A 455 4.12 26.14 10.73
CA ALA A 455 4.12 24.79 11.27
C ALA A 455 3.59 24.78 12.71
N LYS A 456 2.71 23.82 13.03
CA LYS A 456 2.26 23.61 14.41
C LYS A 456 3.38 22.99 15.24
N ASP A 457 3.63 23.56 16.43
CA ASP A 457 4.63 23.04 17.35
C ASP A 457 4.32 21.60 17.76
N GLY A 458 5.36 20.76 17.82
CA GLY A 458 5.24 19.35 18.23
C GLY A 458 4.54 18.42 17.22
N GLN A 459 4.11 18.92 16.06
CA GLN A 459 3.41 18.13 15.04
C GLN A 459 4.29 17.80 13.83
N LEU A 460 5.49 17.30 14.10
CA LEU A 460 6.37 16.71 13.11
C LEU A 460 6.13 15.19 13.07
N PHE A 461 5.86 14.66 11.89
CA PHE A 461 5.58 13.24 11.69
C PHE A 461 6.62 12.62 10.74
N LEU A 462 7.22 11.51 11.13
CA LEU A 462 8.04 10.69 10.26
C LEU A 462 7.21 9.48 9.80
N VAL A 463 7.10 9.30 8.50
CA VAL A 463 6.42 8.14 7.90
C VAL A 463 7.45 7.31 7.17
N ARG A 464 7.64 6.06 7.59
CA ARG A 464 8.42 5.05 6.85
C ARG A 464 7.47 4.15 6.09
N ALA A 465 7.57 4.14 4.76
CA ALA A 465 6.65 3.46 3.85
C ALA A 465 7.37 2.48 2.93
N LEU A 466 6.64 1.52 2.41
CA LEU A 466 7.09 0.69 1.29
C LEU A 466 7.29 1.58 0.07
N PRO A 467 8.39 1.41 -0.70
CA PRO A 467 8.70 2.29 -1.83
C PRO A 467 7.78 2.05 -3.04
N ALA A 468 7.59 3.08 -3.86
CA ALA A 468 7.02 2.92 -5.18
C ALA A 468 7.91 2.02 -6.05
N GLY A 469 7.30 1.28 -6.99
CA GLY A 469 7.97 0.31 -7.84
C GLY A 469 8.14 -1.08 -7.20
N LEU A 470 7.84 -1.24 -5.90
CA LEU A 470 7.89 -2.54 -5.23
C LEU A 470 6.81 -3.46 -5.79
N LYS A 471 7.21 -4.66 -6.19
CA LYS A 471 6.29 -5.75 -6.54
C LYS A 471 6.02 -6.62 -5.32
N LEU A 472 4.75 -6.96 -5.11
CA LEU A 472 4.29 -7.81 -4.03
C LEU A 472 3.35 -8.87 -4.60
N ARG A 473 3.26 -10.02 -3.94
CA ARG A 473 2.32 -11.11 -4.31
C ARG A 473 1.59 -11.61 -3.08
N ALA A 474 0.26 -11.75 -3.22
CA ALA A 474 -0.61 -12.41 -2.26
C ALA A 474 -1.32 -13.59 -2.93
N SER A 475 -1.92 -14.46 -2.11
CA SER A 475 -2.87 -15.47 -2.58
C SER A 475 -4.29 -15.04 -2.24
N VAL A 476 -5.21 -15.33 -3.15
CA VAL A 476 -6.65 -15.24 -2.94
C VAL A 476 -7.21 -16.65 -2.90
N VAL A 477 -7.84 -17.02 -1.79
CA VAL A 477 -8.46 -18.33 -1.61
C VAL A 477 -9.96 -18.16 -1.45
N VAL A 478 -10.73 -18.96 -2.19
CA VAL A 478 -12.19 -18.94 -2.18
C VAL A 478 -12.75 -20.33 -1.92
N SER A 479 -13.87 -20.39 -1.23
CA SER A 479 -14.61 -21.65 -1.05
C SER A 479 -15.31 -22.05 -2.36
N GLU A 480 -15.56 -23.33 -2.55
CA GLU A 480 -16.32 -23.86 -3.69
C GLU A 480 -17.67 -23.16 -3.88
N ARG A 481 -18.38 -22.88 -2.80
CA ARG A 481 -19.69 -22.19 -2.87
C ARG A 481 -19.56 -20.74 -3.34
N LEU A 482 -18.54 -20.00 -2.92
CA LEU A 482 -18.30 -18.65 -3.45
C LEU A 482 -17.84 -18.72 -4.90
N LEU A 483 -16.96 -19.65 -5.23
CA LEU A 483 -16.47 -19.86 -6.58
C LEU A 483 -17.62 -20.15 -7.58
N SER A 484 -18.59 -20.97 -7.18
CA SER A 484 -19.78 -21.28 -8.01
C SER A 484 -20.62 -20.03 -8.32
N VAL A 485 -20.75 -19.12 -7.34
CA VAL A 485 -21.42 -17.83 -7.55
C VAL A 485 -20.65 -16.95 -8.53
N LEU A 486 -19.34 -16.87 -8.37
CA LEU A 486 -18.47 -16.05 -9.23
C LEU A 486 -18.44 -16.56 -10.69
N ARG A 487 -18.69 -17.85 -10.91
CA ARG A 487 -18.79 -18.48 -12.27
C ARG A 487 -20.13 -18.27 -12.96
N GLY A 488 -21.18 -18.00 -12.22
CA GLY A 488 -22.54 -18.08 -12.73
C GLY A 488 -23.11 -19.52 -12.74
N THR A 489 -24.43 -19.67 -12.81
CA THR A 489 -25.19 -20.87 -12.46
C THR A 489 -25.08 -22.05 -13.45
N ASP A 490 -24.35 -21.97 -14.55
CA ASP A 490 -24.40 -22.97 -15.63
C ASP A 490 -23.24 -24.00 -15.64
N ALA A 491 -22.35 -23.98 -14.64
CA ALA A 491 -21.17 -24.85 -14.64
C ALA A 491 -21.34 -26.09 -13.75
N THR A 492 -21.73 -27.22 -14.32
CA THR A 492 -21.94 -28.50 -13.62
C THR A 492 -20.69 -29.36 -13.41
N SER A 493 -19.52 -28.94 -13.87
CA SER A 493 -18.28 -29.65 -13.63
C SER A 493 -17.12 -28.69 -13.37
N VAL A 494 -16.39 -28.93 -12.28
CA VAL A 494 -15.17 -28.19 -11.93
C VAL A 494 -13.99 -28.93 -12.54
N ALA A 495 -13.44 -28.40 -13.64
CA ALA A 495 -12.14 -28.86 -14.15
C ALA A 495 -11.03 -28.14 -13.37
N SER A 496 -10.02 -28.83 -12.91
CA SER A 496 -8.85 -28.23 -12.28
C SER A 496 -7.64 -28.28 -13.24
N PRO A 497 -6.93 -27.18 -13.51
CA PRO A 497 -7.17 -25.82 -13.03
C PRO A 497 -8.38 -25.14 -13.69
N LEU A 498 -9.03 -24.27 -12.93
CA LEU A 498 -10.19 -23.53 -13.37
C LEU A 498 -9.82 -22.13 -13.84
N THR A 499 -10.24 -21.75 -15.04
CA THR A 499 -10.09 -20.36 -15.52
C THR A 499 -11.36 -19.56 -15.25
N LEU A 500 -11.23 -18.50 -14.45
CA LEU A 500 -12.30 -17.57 -14.11
C LEU A 500 -11.79 -16.14 -14.17
N ASP A 501 -12.26 -15.34 -15.10
CA ASP A 501 -11.97 -13.92 -15.15
C ASP A 501 -12.89 -13.17 -14.20
N LEU A 502 -12.34 -12.67 -13.10
CA LEU A 502 -13.05 -11.83 -12.13
C LEU A 502 -13.25 -10.38 -12.61
N GLY A 503 -12.80 -10.05 -13.82
CA GLY A 503 -12.80 -8.68 -14.33
C GLY A 503 -11.82 -7.76 -13.60
N ILE A 504 -10.79 -8.31 -12.96
CA ILE A 504 -9.79 -7.59 -12.17
C ILE A 504 -8.43 -7.62 -12.91
N ALA A 505 -8.46 -7.42 -14.23
CA ALA A 505 -7.25 -7.23 -15.01
C ALA A 505 -6.73 -5.80 -14.80
N GLU A 506 -5.54 -5.68 -14.20
CA GLU A 506 -4.82 -4.38 -14.05
C GLU A 506 -5.63 -3.23 -13.42
N GLN A 507 -6.38 -3.50 -12.35
CA GLN A 507 -7.19 -2.47 -11.69
C GLN A 507 -6.33 -1.55 -10.80
N PRO A 508 -6.60 -0.23 -10.82
CA PRO A 508 -6.04 0.68 -9.85
C PRO A 508 -6.56 0.35 -8.45
N ALA A 509 -5.69 0.41 -7.47
CA ALA A 509 -6.00 0.14 -6.08
C ALA A 509 -5.45 1.24 -5.18
N PHE A 510 -6.20 1.53 -4.10
CA PHE A 510 -5.76 2.41 -3.03
C PHE A 510 -5.59 1.62 -1.76
N LEU A 511 -4.35 1.24 -1.46
CA LEU A 511 -3.99 0.31 -0.42
C LEU A 511 -3.33 1.01 0.77
N GLY A 512 -3.46 0.41 1.94
CA GLY A 512 -2.78 0.88 3.14
C GLY A 512 -3.44 2.06 3.82
N SER A 513 -2.70 2.62 4.76
CA SER A 513 -3.11 3.78 5.53
C SER A 513 -2.63 5.07 4.86
N ARG A 514 -3.24 6.20 5.25
CA ARG A 514 -2.96 7.52 4.66
C ARG A 514 -3.22 7.61 3.14
N LYS A 515 -3.89 6.63 2.56
CA LYS A 515 -4.26 6.60 1.14
C LYS A 515 -5.10 7.81 0.70
N LEU A 516 -5.84 8.40 1.62
CA LEU A 516 -6.63 9.61 1.38
C LEU A 516 -5.78 10.87 1.15
N THR A 517 -4.48 10.84 1.41
CA THR A 517 -3.59 12.00 1.20
C THR A 517 -3.05 12.12 -0.23
N GLY A 518 -3.28 11.09 -1.11
CA GLY A 518 -2.81 11.05 -2.51
C GLY A 518 -1.31 10.83 -2.69
N THR A 519 -0.52 11.04 -1.64
CA THR A 519 0.93 10.77 -1.65
C THR A 519 1.23 9.30 -1.43
N PHE A 520 0.31 8.59 -0.78
CA PHE A 520 0.45 7.19 -0.39
C PHE A 520 -0.69 6.35 -0.95
N GLY A 521 -0.41 5.07 -1.14
CA GLY A 521 -1.43 4.05 -1.29
C GLY A 521 -1.77 3.66 -2.72
N ARG A 522 -1.27 4.33 -3.76
CA ARG A 522 -1.57 3.92 -5.14
C ARG A 522 -0.83 2.65 -5.50
N ALA A 523 -1.56 1.71 -6.05
CA ALA A 523 -1.05 0.45 -6.53
C ALA A 523 -1.84 0.00 -7.76
N ARG A 524 -1.25 -0.91 -8.53
CA ARG A 524 -1.90 -1.64 -9.61
C ARG A 524 -1.97 -3.09 -9.20
N CYS A 525 -3.16 -3.66 -9.27
CA CYS A 525 -3.43 -5.01 -8.83
C CYS A 525 -3.97 -5.86 -9.99
N THR A 526 -3.48 -7.10 -10.10
CA THR A 526 -3.91 -8.07 -11.09
C THR A 526 -4.20 -9.39 -10.40
N VAL A 527 -5.41 -9.91 -10.52
CA VAL A 527 -5.76 -11.26 -10.07
C VAL A 527 -5.59 -12.22 -11.23
N ASP A 528 -4.86 -13.31 -11.03
CA ASP A 528 -4.73 -14.36 -12.03
C ASP A 528 -6.10 -15.03 -12.24
N SER A 529 -6.43 -15.30 -13.48
CA SER A 529 -7.68 -15.97 -13.84
C SER A 529 -7.69 -17.47 -13.56
N THR A 530 -6.53 -18.07 -13.22
CA THR A 530 -6.39 -19.50 -12.98
C THR A 530 -6.56 -19.83 -11.50
N PHE A 531 -7.58 -20.58 -11.16
CA PHE A 531 -7.82 -21.11 -9.82
C PHE A 531 -7.42 -22.58 -9.76
N THR A 532 -6.63 -22.95 -8.75
CA THR A 532 -6.18 -24.31 -8.47
C THR A 532 -6.85 -24.82 -7.20
N GLU A 533 -7.32 -26.03 -7.19
CA GLU A 533 -7.82 -26.69 -5.98
C GLU A 533 -6.65 -26.93 -5.01
N VAL A 534 -6.83 -26.55 -3.74
CA VAL A 534 -5.84 -26.71 -2.67
C VAL A 534 -6.25 -27.74 -1.64
N GLY A 535 -7.44 -28.33 -1.80
CA GLY A 535 -7.96 -29.40 -0.95
C GLY A 535 -9.22 -29.04 -0.19
N SER A 536 -9.59 -29.89 0.76
CA SER A 536 -10.82 -29.76 1.54
C SER A 536 -10.53 -29.76 3.04
N THR A 537 -11.36 -29.05 3.79
CA THR A 537 -11.31 -29.03 5.25
C THR A 537 -12.63 -29.49 5.85
N PRO A 538 -12.57 -30.16 7.02
CA PRO A 538 -13.78 -30.43 7.80
C PRO A 538 -14.41 -29.12 8.30
N PRO A 539 -15.69 -29.14 8.67
CA PRO A 539 -16.33 -27.97 9.30
C PRO A 539 -15.65 -27.66 10.64
N PRO A 540 -15.48 -26.37 10.97
CA PRO A 540 -14.93 -25.99 12.26
C PRO A 540 -15.87 -26.44 13.39
N VAL A 541 -15.30 -26.72 14.56
CA VAL A 541 -16.07 -27.13 15.75
C VAL A 541 -16.93 -25.96 16.24
N GLU A 542 -18.24 -26.18 16.30
CA GLU A 542 -19.18 -25.20 16.85
C GLU A 542 -19.25 -25.33 18.39
N GLY A 543 -19.10 -24.22 19.10
CA GLY A 543 -19.23 -24.17 20.57
C GLY A 543 -17.89 -24.13 21.32
N PRO A 544 -17.93 -24.14 22.66
CA PRO A 544 -16.73 -24.13 23.48
C PRO A 544 -16.01 -25.49 23.39
N VAL A 545 -14.80 -25.46 22.86
CA VAL A 545 -13.88 -26.60 22.88
C VAL A 545 -13.29 -26.63 24.30
N THR A 546 -13.72 -27.61 25.10
CA THR A 546 -13.19 -27.85 26.46
C THR A 546 -11.94 -28.71 26.42
N ASP A 547 -11.01 -28.49 27.35
CA ASP A 547 -9.76 -29.26 27.45
C ASP A 547 -10.01 -30.76 27.86
N GLU A 548 -11.24 -31.09 28.23
CA GLU A 548 -11.56 -32.42 28.80
C GLU A 548 -11.89 -33.52 27.78
N GLY A 549 -11.74 -33.26 26.46
CA GLY A 549 -12.34 -34.12 25.44
C GLY A 549 -11.44 -35.03 24.64
N THR A 550 -10.10 -34.98 24.75
CA THR A 550 -9.28 -35.95 23.99
C THR A 550 -7.96 -36.26 24.71
N GLN A 551 -8.04 -37.11 25.71
CA GLN A 551 -6.94 -38.07 25.86
C GLN A 551 -6.97 -38.86 24.54
N ALA A 552 -6.06 -38.55 23.62
CA ALA A 552 -5.79 -39.37 22.46
C ALA A 552 -5.67 -40.81 22.98
N SER A 553 -6.54 -41.69 22.52
CA SER A 553 -6.38 -43.12 22.81
C SER A 553 -4.97 -43.48 22.36
N SER A 554 -4.18 -44.00 23.27
CA SER A 554 -2.74 -44.16 23.23
C SER A 554 -2.21 -45.16 22.18
N CYS A 555 -2.91 -45.32 21.04
CA CYS A 555 -2.60 -46.36 20.03
C CYS A 555 -2.81 -45.95 18.57
N GLU A 556 -3.23 -44.74 18.24
CA GLU A 556 -3.32 -44.36 16.83
C GLU A 556 -1.93 -43.91 16.30
N PRO A 557 -1.55 -44.36 15.09
CA PRO A 557 -0.31 -43.92 14.48
C PRO A 557 -0.36 -42.42 14.27
N THR A 558 0.65 -41.69 14.74
CA THR A 558 0.80 -40.26 14.52
C THR A 558 2.04 -39.99 13.68
N GLU A 559 1.91 -39.07 12.71
CA GLU A 559 3.05 -38.57 11.95
C GLU A 559 3.58 -37.31 12.59
N VAL A 560 4.91 -37.09 12.48
CA VAL A 560 5.58 -35.88 12.94
C VAL A 560 5.92 -35.04 11.73
N VAL A 561 5.30 -33.87 11.65
CA VAL A 561 5.51 -32.92 10.55
C VAL A 561 5.99 -31.56 11.07
N SER A 562 6.66 -30.81 10.21
CA SER A 562 7.15 -29.47 10.53
C SER A 562 6.25 -28.42 9.92
N LEU A 563 5.72 -27.52 10.73
CA LEU A 563 4.92 -26.37 10.29
C LEU A 563 5.82 -25.13 10.26
N TRP A 564 5.93 -24.49 9.11
CA TRP A 564 6.62 -23.21 8.95
C TRP A 564 5.61 -22.11 8.66
N PHE A 565 5.38 -21.20 9.63
CA PHE A 565 4.41 -20.13 9.50
C PHE A 565 4.89 -19.05 8.54
N THR A 566 4.14 -18.83 7.48
CA THR A 566 4.39 -17.81 6.44
C THR A 566 3.68 -16.49 6.71
N SER A 567 2.70 -16.48 7.62
CA SER A 567 2.07 -15.28 8.16
C SER A 567 1.97 -15.35 9.69
N ASP A 568 1.68 -14.20 10.32
CA ASP A 568 1.48 -14.13 11.77
C ASP A 568 0.23 -14.95 12.18
N VAL A 569 0.29 -15.69 13.29
CA VAL A 569 -0.84 -16.49 13.80
C VAL A 569 -1.44 -15.82 15.02
N LEU A 570 -2.73 -15.53 14.99
CA LEU A 570 -3.50 -15.05 16.13
C LEU A 570 -4.24 -16.23 16.77
N ALA A 571 -3.61 -16.85 17.78
CA ALA A 571 -4.22 -17.92 18.55
C ALA A 571 -4.90 -17.33 19.79
N ARG A 572 -6.21 -17.55 19.93
CA ARG A 572 -7.01 -17.00 21.04
C ARG A 572 -6.75 -17.78 22.31
N SER A 573 -6.40 -17.05 23.39
CA SER A 573 -6.20 -17.66 24.70
C SER A 573 -7.50 -18.19 25.31
N SER A 574 -7.44 -19.38 25.89
CA SER A 574 -8.51 -19.96 26.70
C SER A 574 -8.66 -19.24 28.05
N ALA A 575 -7.58 -18.60 28.53
CA ALA A 575 -7.49 -17.98 29.86
C ALA A 575 -7.64 -16.45 29.84
N LEU A 576 -8.30 -15.85 28.84
CA LEU A 576 -8.45 -14.40 28.67
C LEU A 576 -7.12 -13.63 28.56
N GLY A 577 -6.02 -14.32 28.25
CA GLY A 577 -4.70 -13.74 28.04
C GLY A 577 -4.54 -13.09 26.64
N LEU A 578 -3.31 -12.63 26.35
CA LEU A 578 -2.97 -12.02 25.06
C LEU A 578 -2.96 -13.03 23.90
N GLY A 579 -2.99 -14.34 24.20
CA GLY A 579 -2.89 -15.43 23.23
C GLY A 579 -1.44 -15.71 22.80
N GLY A 580 -1.29 -16.69 21.89
CA GLY A 580 0.01 -16.99 21.26
C GLY A 580 0.88 -18.00 22.02
N SER A 581 0.37 -18.67 23.07
CA SER A 581 1.06 -19.81 23.68
C SER A 581 0.98 -21.05 22.79
N VAL A 582 1.74 -22.09 23.13
CA VAL A 582 1.69 -23.39 22.44
C VAL A 582 0.30 -24.02 22.60
N GLU A 583 -0.24 -23.97 23.79
CA GLU A 583 -1.58 -24.48 24.11
C GLU A 583 -2.68 -23.73 23.34
N ASP A 584 -2.53 -22.39 23.18
CA ASP A 584 -3.43 -21.59 22.37
C ASP A 584 -3.37 -21.98 20.90
N LEU A 585 -2.17 -22.31 20.41
CA LEU A 585 -1.96 -22.79 19.03
C LEU A 585 -2.63 -24.15 18.81
N GLU A 586 -2.42 -25.12 19.72
CA GLU A 586 -3.09 -26.42 19.67
C GLU A 586 -4.60 -26.29 19.73
N LEU A 587 -5.10 -25.38 20.56
CA LEU A 587 -6.52 -25.07 20.65
C LEU A 587 -7.07 -24.49 19.33
N ALA A 588 -6.29 -23.66 18.63
CA ALA A 588 -6.68 -23.11 17.33
C ALA A 588 -6.84 -24.22 16.27
N PHE A 589 -5.95 -25.19 16.25
CA PHE A 589 -6.06 -26.38 15.37
C PHE A 589 -7.25 -27.29 15.74
N ARG A 590 -7.48 -27.52 17.03
CA ARG A 590 -8.68 -28.26 17.50
C ARG A 590 -9.98 -27.58 17.07
N ARG A 591 -10.07 -26.25 17.13
CA ARG A 591 -11.23 -25.47 16.62
C ARG A 591 -11.43 -25.62 15.12
N ALA A 592 -10.34 -25.77 14.37
CA ALA A 592 -10.39 -26.05 12.93
C ALA A 592 -10.73 -27.51 12.60
N ASN A 593 -11.00 -28.34 13.64
CA ASN A 593 -11.28 -29.77 13.54
C ASN A 593 -10.12 -30.60 12.91
N VAL A 594 -8.88 -30.15 13.11
CA VAL A 594 -7.64 -30.83 12.73
C VAL A 594 -6.71 -30.78 13.94
N PRO A 595 -6.87 -31.69 14.91
CA PRO A 595 -6.11 -31.68 16.15
C PRO A 595 -4.64 -32.00 15.91
N VAL A 596 -3.76 -31.18 16.50
CA VAL A 596 -2.31 -31.41 16.49
C VAL A 596 -1.77 -31.31 17.91
N THR A 597 -0.63 -31.96 18.17
CA THR A 597 0.12 -31.82 19.43
C THR A 597 1.55 -31.37 19.12
N VAL A 598 1.97 -30.27 19.75
CA VAL A 598 3.31 -29.71 19.55
C VAL A 598 4.36 -30.57 20.24
N VAL A 599 5.43 -30.91 19.51
CA VAL A 599 6.55 -31.67 20.05
C VAL A 599 7.44 -30.75 20.89
N GLN A 600 7.40 -30.91 22.21
CA GLN A 600 8.16 -30.08 23.16
C GLN A 600 9.49 -30.69 23.59
N GLU A 601 9.65 -32.01 23.50
CA GLU A 601 10.85 -32.69 23.93
C GLU A 601 11.89 -32.78 22.80
N SER A 602 13.15 -32.43 23.12
CA SER A 602 14.28 -32.72 22.27
C SER A 602 14.58 -34.20 22.33
N LEU A 603 14.43 -34.91 21.23
CA LEU A 603 14.79 -36.32 21.12
C LEU A 603 16.30 -36.57 21.31
N ASP A 604 17.12 -35.52 21.31
CA ASP A 604 18.58 -35.58 21.32
C ASP A 604 19.16 -34.93 22.58
N GLN A 605 19.02 -35.57 23.75
CA GLN A 605 19.52 -35.04 25.03
C GLN A 605 21.05 -35.15 25.26
N ASP A 606 21.81 -35.85 24.37
CA ASP A 606 23.15 -36.32 24.72
C ASP A 606 24.35 -35.59 24.08
N SER A 607 24.15 -34.50 23.34
CA SER A 607 25.34 -33.74 22.87
C SER A 607 25.75 -32.67 23.87
N GLY A 608 26.92 -32.85 24.51
CA GLY A 608 27.51 -31.89 25.42
C GLY A 608 27.91 -30.54 24.76
N ASP A 609 27.79 -30.43 23.45
CA ASP A 609 28.08 -29.22 22.67
C ASP A 609 26.84 -28.37 22.47
N LYS A 610 26.73 -27.24 23.17
CA LYS A 610 25.60 -26.29 23.06
C LYS A 610 25.42 -25.75 21.66
N ASN A 611 26.45 -25.77 20.82
CA ASN A 611 26.42 -25.24 19.46
C ASN A 611 25.78 -26.23 18.43
N ARG A 612 25.49 -27.47 18.80
CA ARG A 612 24.93 -28.51 17.94
C ARG A 612 23.53 -28.97 18.31
N LYS A 613 22.85 -28.27 19.23
CA LYS A 613 21.46 -28.64 19.58
C LYS A 613 20.51 -28.46 18.41
N ARG A 614 19.76 -29.54 18.12
CA ARG A 614 18.61 -29.49 17.20
C ARG A 614 17.53 -28.58 17.78
N ILE A 615 16.91 -27.75 16.91
CA ILE A 615 15.79 -26.87 17.26
C ILE A 615 14.53 -27.46 16.64
N LEU A 616 13.69 -28.13 17.44
CA LEU A 616 12.41 -28.69 16.99
C LEU A 616 11.38 -27.60 16.74
N SER A 617 11.33 -26.62 17.65
CA SER A 617 10.39 -25.51 17.59
C SER A 617 11.11 -24.19 17.87
N ALA A 618 10.97 -23.23 16.99
CA ALA A 618 11.46 -21.86 17.11
C ALA A 618 10.30 -20.89 16.99
N ILE A 619 9.70 -20.52 18.11
CA ILE A 619 8.56 -19.62 18.18
C ILE A 619 9.04 -18.23 18.58
N ARG A 620 8.59 -17.22 17.86
CA ARG A 620 8.72 -15.81 18.23
C ARG A 620 7.37 -15.14 18.21
N HIS A 621 7.27 -14.05 18.94
CA HIS A 621 6.04 -13.31 19.06
C HIS A 621 6.18 -11.91 18.49
N ARG A 622 5.08 -11.42 17.93
CA ARG A 622 4.90 -10.05 17.49
C ARG A 622 3.66 -9.47 18.13
N ARG A 623 3.77 -8.25 18.61
CA ARG A 623 2.61 -7.47 19.04
C ARG A 623 1.81 -7.05 17.80
N VAL A 624 0.48 -7.25 17.85
CA VAL A 624 -0.45 -6.82 16.82
C VAL A 624 -1.41 -5.82 17.43
N ASP A 625 -1.25 -4.58 17.02
CA ASP A 625 -2.13 -3.48 17.37
C ASP A 625 -3.01 -3.13 16.19
N SER A 626 -4.25 -2.75 16.44
CA SER A 626 -5.18 -2.30 15.40
C SER A 626 -6.07 -1.18 15.91
N TRP A 627 -6.64 -0.42 14.98
CA TRP A 627 -7.54 0.69 15.23
C TRP A 627 -8.96 0.31 14.81
N SER A 628 -9.96 0.73 15.59
CA SER A 628 -11.36 0.66 15.19
C SER A 628 -11.80 2.01 14.62
N PRO A 629 -11.99 2.13 13.29
CA PRO A 629 -12.49 3.39 12.72
C PRO A 629 -13.89 3.76 13.23
N ARG A 630 -14.73 2.75 13.49
CA ARG A 630 -16.10 2.95 13.99
C ARG A 630 -16.12 3.60 15.37
N ASP A 631 -15.26 3.11 16.26
CA ASP A 631 -15.23 3.56 17.66
C ASP A 631 -14.22 4.67 17.88
N ASN A 632 -13.47 5.03 16.83
CA ASN A 632 -12.33 5.96 16.86
C ASN A 632 -11.40 5.69 18.05
N ALA A 633 -11.08 4.40 18.27
CA ALA A 633 -10.34 3.93 19.42
C ALA A 633 -9.39 2.77 19.07
N PRO A 634 -8.30 2.59 19.84
CA PRO A 634 -7.45 1.42 19.71
C PRO A 634 -8.22 0.15 20.11
N ARG A 635 -8.04 -0.92 19.35
CA ARG A 635 -8.49 -2.25 19.76
C ARG A 635 -7.52 -2.84 20.77
N ALA A 636 -7.96 -3.86 21.51
CA ALA A 636 -7.08 -4.59 22.41
C ALA A 636 -5.86 -5.15 21.67
N THR A 637 -4.68 -4.92 22.24
CA THR A 637 -3.42 -5.51 21.78
C THR A 637 -3.49 -7.02 21.82
N ARG A 638 -3.00 -7.69 20.79
CA ARG A 638 -2.85 -9.14 20.69
C ARG A 638 -1.40 -9.53 20.54
N LEU A 639 -1.07 -10.74 20.96
CA LEU A 639 0.23 -11.33 20.77
C LEU A 639 0.09 -12.43 19.70
N ALA A 640 0.75 -12.24 18.55
CA ALA A 640 0.76 -13.22 17.47
C ALA A 640 2.03 -14.06 17.52
N ILE A 641 1.94 -15.33 17.14
CA ILE A 641 3.11 -16.12 16.73
C ILE A 641 3.58 -15.52 15.41
N GLN A 642 4.82 -15.06 15.36
CA GLN A 642 5.38 -14.29 14.23
C GLN A 642 5.66 -15.20 13.03
N ALA A 643 5.41 -14.70 11.82
CA ALA A 643 5.85 -15.31 10.57
C ALA A 643 7.36 -15.62 10.58
N GLY A 644 7.74 -16.79 10.10
CA GLY A 644 9.10 -17.36 10.26
C GLY A 644 9.23 -18.34 11.43
N SER A 645 8.25 -18.42 12.34
CA SER A 645 8.22 -19.46 13.37
C SER A 645 8.08 -20.83 12.75
N VAL A 646 8.80 -21.80 13.32
CA VAL A 646 8.76 -23.23 12.93
C VAL A 646 8.38 -24.05 14.13
N VAL A 647 7.48 -25.00 13.95
CA VAL A 647 6.99 -25.88 15.03
C VAL A 647 6.87 -27.30 14.50
N GLN A 648 7.38 -28.28 15.25
CA GLN A 648 7.07 -29.68 14.98
C GLN A 648 5.80 -30.11 15.71
N VAL A 649 4.91 -30.78 14.99
CA VAL A 649 3.64 -31.28 15.54
C VAL A 649 3.44 -32.76 15.22
N ARG A 650 2.68 -33.44 16.09
CA ARG A 650 2.12 -34.77 15.80
C ARG A 650 0.70 -34.59 15.29
N VAL A 651 0.38 -35.27 14.21
CA VAL A 651 -0.94 -35.25 13.58
C VAL A 651 -1.34 -36.67 13.18
N SER A 652 -2.65 -36.96 13.11
CA SER A 652 -3.15 -38.21 12.54
C SER A 652 -2.86 -38.23 11.03
N PRO A 653 -2.44 -39.39 10.44
CA PRO A 653 -2.28 -39.51 8.99
C PRO A 653 -3.56 -39.15 8.22
N ASP A 654 -4.74 -39.43 8.80
CA ASP A 654 -6.04 -39.11 8.17
C ASP A 654 -6.30 -37.60 8.08
N ASP A 655 -5.70 -36.82 8.99
CA ASP A 655 -5.85 -35.36 9.04
C ASP A 655 -4.79 -34.61 8.23
N LEU A 656 -3.78 -35.28 7.68
CA LEU A 656 -2.65 -34.63 7.02
C LEU A 656 -3.09 -33.79 5.81
N GLY A 657 -3.99 -34.29 4.96
CA GLY A 657 -4.51 -33.52 3.81
C GLY A 657 -5.31 -32.30 4.23
N ALA A 658 -6.08 -32.40 5.32
CA ALA A 658 -6.78 -31.26 5.89
C ALA A 658 -5.82 -30.24 6.52
N LEU A 659 -4.73 -30.70 7.15
CA LEU A 659 -3.66 -29.86 7.69
C LEU A 659 -2.94 -29.07 6.58
N GLU A 660 -2.61 -29.71 5.45
CA GLU A 660 -2.03 -29.03 4.29
C GLU A 660 -2.97 -27.95 3.75
N THR A 661 -4.27 -28.26 3.64
CA THR A 661 -5.29 -27.29 3.20
C THR A 661 -5.41 -26.13 4.19
N LEU A 662 -5.35 -26.38 5.50
CA LEU A 662 -5.29 -25.32 6.53
C LEU A 662 -4.09 -24.40 6.34
N GLY A 663 -2.96 -24.91 5.84
CA GLY A 663 -1.79 -24.09 5.49
C GLY A 663 -2.13 -22.98 4.50
N HIS A 664 -3.00 -23.27 3.52
CA HIS A 664 -3.47 -22.30 2.52
C HIS A 664 -4.53 -21.35 3.03
N ILE A 665 -5.44 -21.80 3.89
CA ILE A 665 -6.57 -20.98 4.37
C ILE A 665 -6.30 -20.31 5.72
N GLY A 666 -5.29 -20.75 6.47
CA GLY A 666 -4.88 -20.24 7.76
C GLY A 666 -5.61 -20.86 8.96
N VAL A 667 -4.94 -20.82 10.13
CA VAL A 667 -5.43 -21.29 11.43
C VAL A 667 -5.49 -20.14 12.44
N GLY A 668 -6.42 -20.16 13.36
CA GLY A 668 -6.62 -19.14 14.39
C GLY A 668 -7.62 -18.06 13.99
N GLU A 669 -7.40 -16.83 14.46
CA GLU A 669 -8.32 -15.71 14.22
C GLU A 669 -7.88 -14.88 12.98
N LEU A 670 -8.83 -14.16 12.38
CA LEU A 670 -8.65 -13.27 11.23
C LEU A 670 -8.02 -13.95 9.99
N THR A 671 -8.25 -15.26 9.83
CA THR A 671 -7.75 -16.02 8.67
C THR A 671 -8.23 -15.47 7.32
N PRO A 672 -9.46 -14.91 7.17
CA PRO A 672 -9.85 -14.22 5.94
C PRO A 672 -8.97 -13.02 5.58
N GLN A 673 -8.26 -12.48 6.56
CA GLN A 673 -7.39 -11.31 6.43
C GLN A 673 -5.89 -11.66 6.39
N GLY A 674 -5.55 -12.92 6.08
CA GLY A 674 -4.19 -13.39 5.82
C GLY A 674 -3.43 -13.94 7.02
N TYR A 675 -4.04 -14.01 8.21
CA TYR A 675 -3.39 -14.58 9.38
C TYR A 675 -3.41 -16.11 9.37
N GLY A 676 -2.40 -16.73 10.01
CA GLY A 676 -2.38 -18.15 10.33
C GLY A 676 -1.92 -19.07 9.21
N ARG A 677 -1.34 -18.58 8.12
CA ARG A 677 -0.85 -19.42 7.01
C ARG A 677 0.47 -20.08 7.33
N PHE A 678 0.67 -21.31 6.83
CA PHE A 678 1.88 -22.09 7.04
C PHE A 678 2.13 -23.09 5.91
N LEU A 679 3.33 -23.62 5.87
CA LEU A 679 3.74 -24.72 4.98
C LEU A 679 3.99 -25.97 5.84
N VAL A 680 3.51 -27.11 5.38
CA VAL A 680 3.76 -28.43 5.97
C VAL A 680 4.98 -29.04 5.29
N ASP A 681 5.93 -29.57 6.06
CA ASP A 681 7.14 -30.26 5.61
C ASP A 681 7.83 -29.64 4.40
N SER A 682 8.01 -28.29 4.46
CA SER A 682 8.67 -27.58 3.36
C SER A 682 10.03 -28.19 3.02
N PRO A 683 10.31 -28.50 1.73
CA PRO A 683 11.59 -29.05 1.30
C PRO A 683 12.81 -28.16 1.67
N ILE A 684 12.60 -26.89 1.94
CA ILE A 684 13.64 -25.96 2.42
C ILE A 684 14.12 -26.38 3.81
N LEU A 685 13.21 -26.80 4.69
CA LEU A 685 13.54 -27.25 6.04
C LEU A 685 14.28 -28.59 6.08
N ALA A 686 14.27 -29.34 4.99
CA ALA A 686 15.02 -30.61 4.86
C ALA A 686 16.48 -30.40 4.40
N LYS A 687 16.90 -29.16 4.07
CA LYS A 687 18.28 -28.90 3.60
C LYS A 687 19.15 -28.46 4.77
N ALA A 688 20.36 -29.06 4.87
CA ALA A 688 21.34 -28.74 5.89
C ALA A 688 21.90 -27.31 5.75
N THR A 689 22.13 -26.89 4.51
CA THR A 689 22.66 -25.58 4.18
C THR A 689 21.95 -24.98 2.97
N LEU A 690 21.84 -23.66 2.97
CA LEU A 690 21.22 -22.86 1.92
C LEU A 690 22.20 -21.76 1.48
N PRO A 691 23.01 -21.97 0.42
CA PRO A 691 23.88 -20.94 -0.14
C PRO A 691 23.05 -19.95 -0.97
N LEU A 692 22.77 -18.76 -0.41
CA LEU A 692 21.91 -17.76 -1.02
C LEU A 692 22.66 -16.44 -1.23
N PHE A 693 22.38 -15.75 -2.33
CA PHE A 693 22.94 -14.42 -2.57
C PHE A 693 22.21 -13.37 -1.74
N THR A 694 22.96 -12.48 -1.12
CA THR A 694 22.37 -11.37 -0.35
C THR A 694 21.96 -10.23 -1.27
N THR A 695 20.74 -9.73 -1.13
CA THR A 695 20.31 -8.51 -1.79
C THR A 695 20.50 -7.34 -0.81
N LYS A 696 21.60 -6.58 -0.89
CA LYS A 696 21.88 -5.43 0.02
C LYS A 696 20.90 -4.28 -0.10
N SER A 697 20.34 -4.07 -1.26
CA SER A 697 19.18 -3.20 -1.46
C SER A 697 18.34 -3.80 -2.58
N MET A 698 17.10 -4.15 -2.25
CA MET A 698 16.09 -4.32 -3.28
C MET A 698 15.77 -2.91 -3.77
N SER A 699 16.67 -2.31 -4.57
CA SER A 699 16.38 -1.10 -5.32
C SER A 699 15.42 -1.50 -6.43
N PHE A 700 14.15 -1.33 -6.17
CA PHE A 700 13.08 -1.47 -7.16
C PHE A 700 13.08 -0.20 -8.02
N THR A 701 14.08 -0.03 -8.86
CA THR A 701 13.97 0.88 -10.00
C THR A 701 13.06 0.15 -10.97
N ALA A 702 11.91 0.74 -11.28
CA ALA A 702 11.17 0.38 -12.48
C ALA A 702 12.16 0.48 -13.64
N SER A 703 12.59 -0.67 -14.17
CA SER A 703 13.34 -0.69 -15.41
C SER A 703 12.43 -0.13 -16.49
N THR A 704 12.73 1.07 -16.93
CA THR A 704 12.28 1.64 -18.20
C THR A 704 12.95 0.85 -19.35
N GLU A 705 12.70 -0.46 -19.41
CA GLU A 705 13.02 -1.31 -20.54
C GLU A 705 11.73 -1.96 -21.05
N ALA A 706 10.88 -1.14 -21.66
CA ALA A 706 9.88 -1.61 -22.61
C ALA A 706 9.36 -0.43 -23.42
N ALA A 707 10.19 0.15 -24.26
CA ALA A 707 9.80 0.84 -25.50
C ALA A 707 11.07 1.22 -26.28
N SER A 708 11.63 0.25 -26.99
CA SER A 708 12.43 0.49 -28.19
C SER A 708 11.90 -0.38 -29.31
#